data_45ee0e4bd1c1ace428be36c51388c3de
#
_entry.id   45ee0e4bd1c1ace428be36c51388c3de
#
_cell.length_a   1.000
_cell.length_b   1.000
_cell.length_c   1.000
_cell.angle_alpha   90.00
_cell.angle_beta   90.00
_cell.angle_gamma   90.00
#
_symmetry.space_group_name_H-M   'P 1'
#
loop_
_entity.id
_entity.type
_entity.pdbx_description
1 polymer ?
#
loop_
_entity_poly.entity_id
_entity_poly.type
_entity_poly.pdbx_seq_one_letter_code
_entity_poly.pdbx_strand_id
1 'polypeptide(L)'
;MRKYIIRFCVLIGVSILFSNCSEQKKEFHPLLVHKYDNILDISYTPNDSLYCSGWFSDQGAWMGFTVPQKERWINGFCGPFDLETRRWISQSLVTVGFAEAPDEVFSPDSVVYFPGELYMRSSSGHGTISQRLFFIDKSNVLLECVSDSNKPLCFYGQALDDNSSYSVVNNSCMLSSPSGDQYLITFPENVKIHFSGNRYEANVSSASPIYVVISSLENIKGQMFDFGAIAKIQSNPSGFINKHYQCWNGYLEKVLRPDMPEEYDRIAVKAVVTLIANWRSSRAGLLHDGVVPSHAVGYFMGFWAWDSWKHAAALADFAPELAKNQVRAMFDYQLDNGMIIDCIYTDIRENNARDSKPPLAVWAVSKIFEATADTAFVEEMYPQLLNYYHWWYLDRDHDSNGICEFGSVDGTLEAAAWESGMDNAIRFDHAKMVKNSDTAWSFDQESVDLNAFLAYEYSLLKKLAVVAKQPFSEKEYADIISTYFYDKESGFFFDKRLDGTFVKEPGSEAYIPFWAGIATKEQMKEAMKLFTDSTKFSTYIPFPTVAADNPKFMPRGYWRGPIWLDQTYFAISGLRRYGYVEEADAYTRQVFDRLHGLKGDGAIHENYETYTGKQLKAPHFSWSAAHLLMLYEEYNRQASVTGL
;
A
#
# COMPACT_ATOMS: atom_id res chain seq x y z
N MET A 1 -14.95 62.54 65.55
CA MET A 1 -15.20 62.85 64.17
C MET A 1 -14.70 61.66 63.34
N ARG A 2 -15.60 60.79 62.90
CA ARG A 2 -15.28 59.57 62.16
C ARG A 2 -15.48 59.86 60.67
N LYS A 3 -14.46 59.65 59.85
CA LYS A 3 -14.54 59.68 58.38
C LYS A 3 -14.74 58.25 57.88
N TYR A 4 -15.86 58.03 57.23
CA TYR A 4 -16.16 56.81 56.53
C TYR A 4 -15.45 56.86 55.12
N ILE A 5 -14.68 55.82 54.81
CA ILE A 5 -14.14 55.58 53.45
C ILE A 5 -15.00 54.50 52.87
N ILE A 6 -15.73 54.88 51.80
CA ILE A 6 -16.50 53.95 50.94
C ILE A 6 -15.52 53.34 49.95
N ARG A 7 -15.32 52.03 50.01
CA ARG A 7 -14.61 51.27 48.99
C ARG A 7 -15.61 50.87 47.88
N PHE A 8 -15.42 51.39 46.69
CA PHE A 8 -16.08 50.92 45.49
C PHE A 8 -15.40 49.62 45.01
N CYS A 9 -16.09 48.48 45.10
CA CYS A 9 -15.70 47.26 44.41
C CYS A 9 -16.21 47.32 42.96
N VAL A 10 -15.30 47.48 42.02
CA VAL A 10 -15.59 47.30 40.58
C VAL A 10 -15.55 45.82 40.33
N LEU A 11 -16.70 45.18 40.15
CA LEU A 11 -16.83 43.83 39.63
C LEU A 11 -16.60 43.88 38.11
N ILE A 12 -15.38 43.47 37.68
CA ILE A 12 -15.14 43.16 36.26
C ILE A 12 -15.72 41.77 36.01
N GLY A 13 -16.89 41.74 35.39
CA GLY A 13 -17.47 40.52 34.87
C GLY A 13 -16.63 40.01 33.68
N VAL A 14 -15.80 39.01 33.92
CA VAL A 14 -15.19 38.24 32.86
C VAL A 14 -16.26 37.31 32.29
N SER A 15 -16.90 37.73 31.22
CA SER A 15 -17.73 36.84 30.40
C SER A 15 -16.80 35.85 29.71
N ILE A 16 -16.66 34.67 30.31
CA ILE A 16 -16.06 33.50 29.62
C ILE A 16 -17.06 33.12 28.53
N LEU A 17 -16.81 33.57 27.34
CA LEU A 17 -17.39 33.00 26.11
C LEU A 17 -16.89 31.56 26.03
N PHE A 18 -17.67 30.62 26.54
CA PHE A 18 -17.62 29.25 26.10
C PHE A 18 -18.01 29.28 24.62
N SER A 19 -17.02 29.38 23.74
CA SER A 19 -17.21 28.95 22.37
C SER A 19 -17.49 27.44 22.46
N ASN A 20 -18.79 27.08 22.42
CA ASN A 20 -19.18 25.75 22.01
C ASN A 20 -18.52 25.52 20.64
N CYS A 21 -17.36 24.88 20.61
CA CYS A 21 -17.00 24.05 19.50
C CYS A 21 -18.07 22.96 19.45
N SER A 22 -19.19 23.24 18.84
CA SER A 22 -19.99 22.19 18.25
C SER A 22 -19.02 21.55 17.25
N GLU A 23 -18.53 20.35 17.57
CA GLU A 23 -18.09 19.43 16.55
C GLU A 23 -19.22 19.41 15.52
N GLN A 24 -19.07 20.16 14.42
CA GLN A 24 -19.88 19.94 13.25
C GLN A 24 -19.58 18.49 12.88
N LYS A 25 -20.51 17.59 13.23
CA LYS A 25 -20.54 16.26 12.67
C LYS A 25 -20.52 16.50 11.16
N LYS A 26 -19.35 16.22 10.53
CA LYS A 26 -19.25 16.27 9.07
C LYS A 26 -20.41 15.44 8.55
N GLU A 27 -21.28 16.07 7.76
CA GLU A 27 -22.40 15.38 7.13
C GLU A 27 -21.80 14.25 6.28
N PHE A 28 -22.29 13.04 6.46
CA PHE A 28 -21.90 11.90 5.67
C PHE A 28 -22.33 12.11 4.22
N HIS A 29 -21.38 12.13 3.28
CA HIS A 29 -21.61 12.22 1.85
C HIS A 29 -21.38 10.85 1.18
N PRO A 30 -22.39 9.96 1.14
CA PRO A 30 -22.23 8.64 0.49
C PRO A 30 -21.86 8.76 -1.00
N LEU A 31 -22.13 9.92 -1.58
CA LEU A 31 -21.83 10.22 -2.99
C LEU A 31 -20.33 10.38 -3.29
N LEU A 32 -19.45 10.61 -2.30
CA LEU A 32 -18.02 10.82 -2.58
C LEU A 32 -17.38 9.54 -3.13
N VAL A 33 -17.61 8.39 -2.50
CA VAL A 33 -17.11 7.10 -3.03
C VAL A 33 -17.75 6.78 -4.39
N HIS A 34 -19.02 7.06 -4.59
CA HIS A 34 -19.74 6.78 -5.83
C HIS A 34 -19.40 7.76 -6.97
N LYS A 35 -18.63 8.81 -6.72
CA LYS A 35 -18.10 9.70 -7.77
C LYS A 35 -17.07 8.99 -8.66
N TYR A 36 -16.40 7.95 -8.14
CA TYR A 36 -15.31 7.26 -8.82
C TYR A 36 -15.68 5.81 -9.14
N ASP A 37 -16.54 5.66 -10.15
CA ASP A 37 -16.96 4.36 -10.67
C ASP A 37 -15.86 3.66 -11.49
N ASN A 38 -15.93 2.34 -11.59
CA ASN A 38 -15.00 1.51 -12.36
C ASN A 38 -13.53 1.89 -12.14
N ILE A 39 -13.16 1.98 -10.86
CA ILE A 39 -11.82 2.43 -10.47
C ILE A 39 -10.74 1.44 -10.92
N LEU A 40 -11.07 0.15 -10.96
CA LEU A 40 -10.23 -0.95 -11.42
C LEU A 40 -11.08 -1.99 -12.15
N ASP A 41 -10.54 -2.57 -13.24
CA ASP A 41 -11.11 -3.77 -13.86
C ASP A 41 -10.58 -5.01 -13.16
N ILE A 42 -11.48 -5.72 -12.46
CA ILE A 42 -11.23 -7.01 -11.81
C ILE A 42 -12.20 -8.08 -12.35
N SER A 43 -12.62 -7.95 -13.60
CA SER A 43 -13.54 -8.89 -14.24
C SER A 43 -12.86 -10.24 -14.47
N TYR A 44 -13.27 -11.24 -13.69
CA TYR A 44 -12.76 -12.60 -13.82
C TYR A 44 -13.78 -13.62 -13.31
N THR A 45 -14.18 -14.57 -14.14
CA THR A 45 -14.97 -15.72 -13.73
C THR A 45 -14.05 -16.94 -13.58
N PRO A 46 -13.93 -17.54 -12.39
CA PRO A 46 -13.04 -18.68 -12.14
C PRO A 46 -13.26 -19.83 -13.12
N ASN A 47 -12.18 -20.36 -13.64
CA ASN A 47 -12.12 -21.49 -14.54
C ASN A 47 -10.86 -22.32 -14.24
N ASP A 48 -10.44 -23.22 -15.14
CA ASP A 48 -9.24 -24.04 -14.99
C ASP A 48 -7.93 -23.22 -15.02
N SER A 49 -7.98 -21.93 -15.39
CA SER A 49 -6.84 -21.02 -15.30
C SER A 49 -6.76 -20.41 -13.91
N LEU A 50 -5.58 -20.45 -13.31
CA LEU A 50 -5.30 -19.76 -12.04
C LEU A 50 -5.01 -18.27 -12.20
N TYR A 51 -4.91 -17.78 -13.43
CA TYR A 51 -4.57 -16.38 -13.70
C TYR A 51 -5.77 -15.48 -13.45
N CYS A 52 -5.62 -14.57 -12.50
CA CYS A 52 -6.51 -13.45 -12.26
C CYS A 52 -5.63 -12.21 -12.01
N SER A 53 -5.99 -11.08 -12.61
CA SER A 53 -5.18 -9.86 -12.52
C SER A 53 -5.29 -9.16 -11.16
N GLY A 54 -6.37 -9.39 -10.40
CA GLY A 54 -6.57 -8.76 -9.09
C GLY A 54 -7.92 -9.10 -8.48
N TRP A 55 -8.07 -8.78 -7.20
CA TRP A 55 -9.27 -9.06 -6.41
C TRP A 55 -9.73 -7.82 -5.65
N PHE A 56 -11.02 -7.69 -5.44
CA PHE A 56 -11.58 -6.84 -4.41
C PHE A 56 -11.30 -7.46 -3.05
N SER A 57 -10.52 -6.77 -2.24
CA SER A 57 -10.21 -7.12 -0.85
C SER A 57 -10.11 -5.82 -0.05
N ASP A 58 -10.52 -5.84 1.22
CA ASP A 58 -10.55 -4.65 2.08
C ASP A 58 -10.42 -5.06 3.54
N GLN A 59 -10.23 -4.10 4.45
CA GLN A 59 -10.19 -4.27 5.91
C GLN A 59 -9.16 -5.32 6.40
N GLY A 60 -8.09 -5.52 5.65
CA GLY A 60 -7.05 -6.49 6.00
C GLY A 60 -7.41 -7.95 5.75
N ALA A 61 -8.43 -8.22 4.98
CA ALA A 61 -8.89 -9.58 4.71
C ALA A 61 -7.87 -10.40 3.91
N TRP A 62 -7.81 -11.71 4.21
CA TRP A 62 -7.03 -12.71 3.46
C TRP A 62 -7.85 -13.39 2.38
N MET A 63 -9.00 -12.85 2.04
CA MET A 63 -9.87 -13.32 0.95
C MET A 63 -10.17 -12.18 -0.02
N GLY A 64 -10.48 -12.55 -1.26
CA GLY A 64 -10.84 -11.60 -2.31
C GLY A 64 -11.98 -12.09 -3.18
N PHE A 65 -12.63 -11.15 -3.84
CA PHE A 65 -13.72 -11.39 -4.78
C PHE A 65 -13.43 -10.72 -6.12
N THR A 66 -14.07 -11.24 -7.18
CA THR A 66 -14.06 -10.61 -8.50
C THR A 66 -15.50 -10.43 -8.99
N VAL A 67 -15.67 -9.63 -10.03
CA VAL A 67 -16.94 -9.56 -10.75
C VAL A 67 -16.92 -10.53 -11.93
N PRO A 68 -18.04 -11.19 -12.26
CA PRO A 68 -18.08 -12.15 -13.36
C PRO A 68 -17.90 -11.45 -14.71
N GLN A 69 -17.21 -12.10 -15.63
CA GLN A 69 -17.08 -11.67 -17.02
C GLN A 69 -18.43 -11.79 -17.74
N LYS A 70 -18.73 -10.87 -18.66
CA LYS A 70 -20.02 -10.85 -19.39
C LYS A 70 -20.26 -12.15 -20.18
N GLU A 71 -19.23 -12.71 -20.77
CA GLU A 71 -19.27 -13.94 -21.57
C GLU A 71 -19.44 -15.23 -20.73
N ARG A 72 -19.17 -15.10 -19.42
CA ARG A 72 -19.22 -16.20 -18.45
C ARG A 72 -19.96 -15.74 -17.19
N TRP A 73 -21.14 -15.17 -17.43
CA TRP A 73 -21.93 -14.52 -16.38
C TRP A 73 -22.43 -15.49 -15.32
N ILE A 74 -22.28 -15.08 -14.10
CA ILE A 74 -22.85 -15.71 -12.90
C ILE A 74 -23.58 -14.61 -12.15
N ASN A 75 -24.80 -14.83 -11.70
CA ASN A 75 -25.56 -13.82 -10.94
C ASN A 75 -25.15 -13.76 -9.46
N GLY A 76 -23.87 -13.54 -9.22
CA GLY A 76 -23.22 -13.43 -7.91
C GLY A 76 -21.77 -13.02 -8.07
N PHE A 77 -21.17 -12.46 -7.03
CA PHE A 77 -19.73 -12.13 -7.03
C PHE A 77 -18.92 -13.42 -7.02
N CYS A 78 -17.86 -13.46 -7.83
CA CYS A 78 -17.00 -14.63 -7.93
C CYS A 78 -16.06 -14.71 -6.73
N GLY A 79 -15.93 -15.91 -6.16
CA GLY A 79 -15.10 -16.13 -4.98
C GLY A 79 -15.85 -16.77 -3.80
N PRO A 80 -15.23 -16.74 -2.60
CA PRO A 80 -13.95 -16.11 -2.29
C PRO A 80 -12.75 -16.83 -2.91
N PHE A 81 -11.69 -16.05 -3.12
CA PHE A 81 -10.34 -16.53 -3.39
C PHE A 81 -9.52 -16.38 -2.12
N ASP A 82 -8.86 -17.43 -1.68
CA ASP A 82 -7.93 -17.38 -0.56
C ASP A 82 -6.58 -16.83 -1.04
N LEU A 83 -6.20 -15.66 -0.50
CA LEU A 83 -5.03 -14.91 -0.93
C LEU A 83 -3.72 -15.50 -0.41
N GLU A 84 -3.73 -16.25 0.71
CA GLU A 84 -2.55 -16.92 1.24
C GLU A 84 -2.26 -18.22 0.49
N THR A 85 -3.26 -19.10 0.39
CA THR A 85 -3.10 -20.41 -0.26
C THR A 85 -3.25 -20.37 -1.79
N ARG A 86 -3.61 -19.20 -2.33
CA ARG A 86 -3.73 -18.90 -3.78
C ARG A 86 -4.72 -19.82 -4.50
N ARG A 87 -5.91 -20.00 -3.92
CA ARG A 87 -6.94 -20.88 -4.52
C ARG A 87 -8.34 -20.28 -4.44
N TRP A 88 -9.14 -20.61 -5.41
CA TRP A 88 -10.56 -20.34 -5.40
C TRP A 88 -11.29 -21.36 -4.51
N ILE A 89 -12.11 -20.87 -3.59
CA ILE A 89 -12.96 -21.72 -2.73
C ILE A 89 -14.24 -22.10 -3.46
N SER A 90 -14.79 -21.14 -4.20
CA SER A 90 -15.99 -21.30 -5.00
C SER A 90 -15.87 -20.48 -6.27
N GLN A 91 -16.60 -20.86 -7.31
CA GLN A 91 -16.79 -19.99 -8.47
C GLN A 91 -17.62 -18.75 -8.08
N SER A 92 -18.71 -18.96 -7.32
CA SER A 92 -19.46 -17.95 -6.58
C SER A 92 -20.08 -18.64 -5.37
N LEU A 93 -19.65 -18.24 -4.18
CA LEU A 93 -20.15 -18.87 -2.95
C LEU A 93 -21.60 -18.49 -2.67
N VAL A 94 -22.04 -17.32 -3.15
CA VAL A 94 -23.44 -16.86 -3.04
C VAL A 94 -23.89 -16.33 -4.39
N THR A 95 -24.60 -17.17 -5.13
CA THR A 95 -25.31 -16.82 -6.35
C THR A 95 -26.79 -16.57 -6.02
N VAL A 96 -27.45 -15.65 -6.70
CA VAL A 96 -28.82 -15.24 -6.40
C VAL A 96 -29.70 -15.46 -7.63
N GLY A 97 -30.85 -16.10 -7.42
CA GLY A 97 -31.90 -16.29 -8.43
C GLY A 97 -33.29 -16.12 -7.82
N PHE A 98 -34.34 -16.26 -8.63
CA PHE A 98 -35.71 -16.33 -8.13
C PHE A 98 -36.02 -17.76 -7.70
N ALA A 99 -36.68 -17.96 -6.55
CA ALA A 99 -36.98 -19.30 -6.02
C ALA A 99 -37.86 -20.15 -6.95
N GLU A 100 -38.68 -19.53 -7.82
CA GLU A 100 -39.49 -20.18 -8.82
C GLU A 100 -38.66 -20.72 -10.01
N ALA A 101 -37.48 -20.11 -10.28
CA ALA A 101 -36.61 -20.48 -11.37
C ALA A 101 -35.12 -20.19 -10.99
N PRO A 102 -34.54 -20.96 -10.04
CA PRO A 102 -33.21 -20.65 -9.47
C PRO A 102 -32.09 -20.71 -10.50
N ASP A 103 -32.20 -21.53 -11.53
CA ASP A 103 -31.20 -21.71 -12.59
C ASP A 103 -31.52 -20.87 -13.85
N GLU A 104 -32.43 -19.88 -13.75
CA GLU A 104 -32.69 -18.95 -14.86
C GLU A 104 -31.46 -18.12 -15.22
N VAL A 105 -31.28 -17.92 -16.52
CA VAL A 105 -30.15 -17.11 -17.03
C VAL A 105 -30.46 -15.63 -16.84
N PHE A 106 -29.60 -14.93 -16.14
CA PHE A 106 -29.62 -13.49 -16.00
C PHE A 106 -28.75 -12.82 -17.05
N SER A 107 -29.18 -11.66 -17.53
CA SER A 107 -28.38 -10.77 -18.38
C SER A 107 -27.82 -9.64 -17.52
N PRO A 108 -26.50 -9.33 -17.63
CA PRO A 108 -25.90 -8.21 -16.89
C PRO A 108 -26.42 -6.87 -17.41
N ASP A 109 -26.92 -6.00 -16.52
CA ASP A 109 -27.30 -4.63 -16.84
C ASP A 109 -26.15 -3.67 -16.50
N SER A 110 -25.54 -3.84 -15.33
CA SER A 110 -24.46 -2.99 -14.83
C SER A 110 -23.55 -3.74 -13.87
N VAL A 111 -22.26 -3.47 -13.95
CA VAL A 111 -21.23 -3.93 -13.01
C VAL A 111 -20.30 -2.76 -12.73
N VAL A 112 -20.08 -2.45 -11.46
CA VAL A 112 -19.26 -1.30 -11.05
C VAL A 112 -18.39 -1.65 -9.86
N TYR A 113 -17.12 -1.25 -9.92
CA TYR A 113 -16.22 -1.24 -8.77
C TYR A 113 -16.08 0.21 -8.28
N PHE A 114 -16.71 0.51 -7.14
CA PHE A 114 -16.50 1.75 -6.39
C PHE A 114 -15.42 1.56 -5.30
N PRO A 115 -14.77 2.61 -4.81
CA PRO A 115 -13.90 2.51 -3.64
C PRO A 115 -14.64 1.85 -2.46
N GLY A 116 -14.18 0.66 -2.07
CA GLY A 116 -14.74 -0.14 -0.98
C GLY A 116 -16.02 -0.92 -1.29
N GLU A 117 -16.54 -0.91 -2.52
CA GLU A 117 -17.81 -1.57 -2.86
C GLU A 117 -17.75 -2.22 -4.24
N LEU A 118 -18.25 -3.46 -4.34
CA LEU A 118 -18.65 -4.02 -5.62
C LEU A 118 -20.17 -3.91 -5.79
N TYR A 119 -20.61 -3.47 -6.96
CA TYR A 119 -22.00 -3.39 -7.35
C TYR A 119 -22.25 -4.16 -8.64
N MET A 120 -23.35 -4.90 -8.68
CA MET A 120 -23.85 -5.51 -9.90
C MET A 120 -25.38 -5.46 -9.97
N ARG A 121 -25.92 -5.33 -11.18
CA ARG A 121 -27.33 -5.41 -11.49
C ARG A 121 -27.55 -6.32 -12.69
N SER A 122 -28.56 -7.14 -12.65
CA SER A 122 -28.92 -8.09 -13.71
C SER A 122 -30.43 -8.30 -13.79
N SER A 123 -30.89 -8.68 -14.97
CA SER A 123 -32.30 -8.89 -15.28
C SER A 123 -32.56 -10.27 -15.82
N SER A 124 -33.75 -10.83 -15.53
CA SER A 124 -34.29 -12.06 -16.07
C SER A 124 -35.77 -11.92 -16.44
N GLY A 125 -36.42 -12.98 -16.89
CA GLY A 125 -37.86 -13.00 -17.14
C GLY A 125 -38.72 -12.81 -15.88
N HIS A 126 -38.15 -13.00 -14.68
CA HIS A 126 -38.84 -12.86 -13.40
C HIS A 126 -38.65 -11.53 -12.70
N GLY A 127 -37.72 -10.69 -13.17
CA GLY A 127 -37.43 -9.37 -12.61
C GLY A 127 -35.94 -9.04 -12.60
N THR A 128 -35.60 -7.98 -11.87
CA THR A 128 -34.24 -7.43 -11.75
C THR A 128 -33.73 -7.65 -10.33
N ILE A 129 -32.44 -8.01 -10.20
CA ILE A 129 -31.74 -8.14 -8.93
C ILE A 129 -30.51 -7.22 -8.97
N SER A 130 -30.40 -6.37 -7.95
CA SER A 130 -29.18 -5.60 -7.68
C SER A 130 -28.46 -6.16 -6.46
N GLN A 131 -27.15 -6.24 -6.51
CA GLN A 131 -26.30 -6.78 -5.44
C GLN A 131 -25.18 -5.80 -5.12
N ARG A 132 -24.87 -5.62 -3.82
CA ARG A 132 -23.73 -4.86 -3.34
C ARG A 132 -22.92 -5.70 -2.35
N LEU A 133 -21.58 -5.66 -2.44
CA LEU A 133 -20.67 -6.41 -1.59
C LEU A 133 -19.73 -5.47 -0.85
N PHE A 134 -19.66 -5.61 0.48
CA PHE A 134 -18.86 -4.79 1.38
C PHE A 134 -18.05 -5.67 2.33
N PHE A 135 -16.78 -5.36 2.54
CA PHE A 135 -16.03 -5.88 3.69
C PHE A 135 -16.41 -5.08 4.95
N ILE A 136 -16.92 -5.76 5.95
CA ILE A 136 -17.27 -5.15 7.24
C ILE A 136 -16.07 -5.14 8.20
N ASP A 137 -15.29 -6.20 8.15
CA ASP A 137 -14.00 -6.36 8.82
C ASP A 137 -13.16 -7.42 8.07
N LYS A 138 -12.01 -7.78 8.62
CA LYS A 138 -11.08 -8.74 8.00
C LYS A 138 -11.66 -10.13 7.71
N SER A 139 -12.73 -10.52 8.41
CA SER A 139 -13.32 -11.87 8.32
C SER A 139 -14.75 -11.87 7.77
N ASN A 140 -15.45 -10.73 7.78
CA ASN A 140 -16.87 -10.65 7.47
C ASN A 140 -17.15 -9.75 6.26
N VAL A 141 -17.88 -10.28 5.30
CA VAL A 141 -18.37 -9.60 4.11
C VAL A 141 -19.90 -9.56 4.14
N LEU A 142 -20.48 -8.41 3.87
CA LEU A 142 -21.94 -8.22 3.79
C LEU A 142 -22.35 -8.10 2.34
N LEU A 143 -23.26 -8.99 1.92
CA LEU A 143 -23.95 -8.95 0.63
C LEU A 143 -25.35 -8.38 0.85
N GLU A 144 -25.66 -7.27 0.21
CA GLU A 144 -27.02 -6.71 0.12
C GLU A 144 -27.63 -7.07 -1.23
N CYS A 145 -28.84 -7.62 -1.22
CA CYS A 145 -29.60 -7.98 -2.42
C CYS A 145 -30.93 -7.22 -2.44
N VAL A 146 -31.20 -6.52 -3.52
CA VAL A 146 -32.43 -5.78 -3.75
C VAL A 146 -33.10 -6.30 -5.03
N SER A 147 -34.36 -6.75 -4.92
CA SER A 147 -35.19 -7.14 -6.06
C SER A 147 -36.30 -6.11 -6.30
N ASP A 148 -36.62 -5.84 -7.55
CA ASP A 148 -37.79 -5.05 -7.96
C ASP A 148 -39.10 -5.86 -7.95
N SER A 149 -39.00 -7.17 -7.65
CA SER A 149 -40.10 -8.11 -7.59
C SER A 149 -40.34 -8.55 -6.13
N ASN A 150 -41.60 -8.77 -5.76
CA ASN A 150 -41.97 -9.34 -4.47
C ASN A 150 -41.82 -10.88 -4.39
N LYS A 151 -41.14 -11.47 -5.37
CA LYS A 151 -40.92 -12.93 -5.43
C LYS A 151 -39.83 -13.34 -4.43
N PRO A 152 -39.95 -14.55 -3.83
CA PRO A 152 -38.87 -15.12 -3.02
C PRO A 152 -37.57 -15.26 -3.83
N LEU A 153 -36.43 -14.98 -3.20
CA LEU A 153 -35.10 -15.21 -3.77
C LEU A 153 -34.53 -16.54 -3.31
N CYS A 154 -33.82 -17.22 -4.20
CA CYS A 154 -33.02 -18.40 -3.93
C CYS A 154 -31.54 -17.99 -3.92
N PHE A 155 -30.88 -18.22 -2.80
CA PHE A 155 -29.44 -18.10 -2.66
C PHE A 155 -28.81 -19.49 -2.73
N TYR A 156 -27.80 -19.65 -3.57
CA TYR A 156 -27.15 -20.95 -3.72
C TYR A 156 -25.63 -20.77 -4.01
N GLY A 157 -24.89 -21.82 -3.75
CA GLY A 157 -23.46 -21.85 -4.03
C GLY A 157 -22.91 -23.25 -4.00
N GLN A 158 -21.73 -23.40 -4.61
CA GLN A 158 -21.04 -24.67 -4.73
C GLN A 158 -19.56 -24.48 -4.48
N ALA A 159 -18.96 -25.35 -3.65
CA ALA A 159 -17.51 -25.42 -3.51
C ALA A 159 -16.87 -25.96 -4.79
N LEU A 160 -15.66 -25.50 -5.12
CA LEU A 160 -14.88 -26.05 -6.24
C LEU A 160 -14.25 -27.40 -5.91
N ASP A 161 -13.91 -27.66 -4.64
CA ASP A 161 -13.43 -28.96 -4.21
C ASP A 161 -14.63 -29.87 -3.88
N ASP A 162 -14.83 -30.94 -4.67
CA ASP A 162 -15.92 -31.89 -4.53
C ASP A 162 -15.91 -32.65 -3.19
N ASN A 163 -14.79 -32.68 -2.48
CA ASN A 163 -14.66 -33.26 -1.15
C ASN A 163 -15.03 -32.29 -0.02
N SER A 164 -15.43 -31.07 -0.35
CA SER A 164 -15.95 -30.11 0.62
C SER A 164 -17.29 -30.59 1.19
N SER A 165 -17.55 -30.25 2.44
CA SER A 165 -18.78 -30.59 3.12
C SER A 165 -19.56 -29.35 3.55
N TYR A 166 -20.87 -29.49 3.59
CA TYR A 166 -21.79 -28.49 4.12
C TYR A 166 -22.51 -29.00 5.36
N SER A 167 -22.75 -28.09 6.29
CA SER A 167 -23.59 -28.34 7.47
C SER A 167 -24.44 -27.13 7.79
N VAL A 168 -25.54 -27.33 8.51
CA VAL A 168 -26.39 -26.23 9.00
C VAL A 168 -26.04 -25.88 10.43
N VAL A 169 -25.84 -24.61 10.68
CA VAL A 169 -25.64 -24.03 12.02
C VAL A 169 -26.64 -22.88 12.17
N ASN A 170 -27.76 -23.11 12.88
CA ASN A 170 -28.89 -22.15 12.98
C ASN A 170 -29.44 -21.75 11.60
N ASN A 171 -29.40 -20.44 11.24
CA ASN A 171 -29.81 -19.91 9.95
C ASN A 171 -28.63 -19.76 8.98
N SER A 172 -27.55 -20.52 9.20
CA SER A 172 -26.33 -20.44 8.41
C SER A 172 -25.95 -21.75 7.75
N CYS A 173 -25.36 -21.67 6.58
CA CYS A 173 -24.68 -22.76 5.90
C CYS A 173 -23.18 -22.67 6.18
N MET A 174 -22.60 -23.70 6.77
CA MET A 174 -21.16 -23.82 6.98
C MET A 174 -20.54 -24.69 5.90
N LEU A 175 -19.62 -24.14 5.12
CA LEU A 175 -18.74 -24.85 4.19
C LEU A 175 -17.44 -25.19 4.92
N SER A 176 -17.02 -26.46 4.82
CA SER A 176 -15.70 -26.93 5.29
C SER A 176 -14.96 -27.58 4.12
N SER A 177 -13.80 -27.04 3.77
CA SER A 177 -12.90 -27.57 2.76
C SER A 177 -11.98 -28.65 3.36
N PRO A 178 -11.55 -29.68 2.61
CA PRO A 178 -10.55 -30.65 3.04
C PRO A 178 -9.20 -30.02 3.43
N SER A 179 -8.90 -28.86 2.90
CA SER A 179 -7.71 -28.07 3.22
C SER A 179 -7.77 -27.34 4.56
N GLY A 180 -8.93 -27.39 5.23
CA GLY A 180 -9.15 -26.76 6.53
C GLY A 180 -9.80 -25.40 6.50
N ASP A 181 -10.05 -24.82 5.31
CA ASP A 181 -10.78 -23.55 5.22
C ASP A 181 -12.25 -23.76 5.57
N GLN A 182 -12.78 -22.82 6.32
CA GLN A 182 -14.18 -22.82 6.70
C GLN A 182 -14.81 -21.46 6.40
N TYR A 183 -16.01 -21.51 5.82
CA TYR A 183 -16.80 -20.32 5.53
C TYR A 183 -18.22 -20.51 6.06
N LEU A 184 -18.76 -19.47 6.67
CA LEU A 184 -20.13 -19.44 7.14
C LEU A 184 -20.94 -18.45 6.30
N ILE A 185 -22.02 -18.91 5.68
CA ILE A 185 -22.96 -18.08 4.94
C ILE A 185 -24.22 -17.96 5.82
N THR A 186 -24.47 -16.78 6.35
CA THR A 186 -25.56 -16.53 7.30
C THR A 186 -26.66 -15.73 6.62
N PHE A 187 -27.86 -16.29 6.64
CA PHE A 187 -29.09 -15.74 6.05
C PHE A 187 -29.96 -15.06 7.10
N PRO A 188 -30.99 -14.28 6.68
CA PRO A 188 -32.01 -13.81 7.59
C PRO A 188 -32.68 -14.97 8.37
N GLU A 189 -33.33 -14.68 9.49
CA GLU A 189 -34.03 -15.69 10.29
C GLU A 189 -35.10 -16.43 9.49
N ASN A 190 -35.42 -17.69 9.93
CA ASN A 190 -36.45 -18.56 9.35
C ASN A 190 -36.19 -19.04 7.92
N VAL A 191 -34.97 -19.09 7.48
CA VAL A 191 -34.59 -19.65 6.19
C VAL A 191 -34.50 -21.19 6.27
N LYS A 192 -34.94 -21.90 5.20
CA LYS A 192 -34.71 -23.33 5.03
C LYS A 192 -33.54 -23.54 4.08
N ILE A 193 -32.51 -24.22 4.58
CA ILE A 193 -31.33 -24.57 3.81
C ILE A 193 -31.39 -26.02 3.38
N HIS A 194 -31.22 -26.29 2.11
CA HIS A 194 -31.21 -27.62 1.50
C HIS A 194 -29.84 -27.89 0.87
N PHE A 195 -29.45 -29.16 0.85
CA PHE A 195 -28.21 -29.61 0.20
C PHE A 195 -28.49 -30.59 -0.91
N SER A 196 -27.80 -30.46 -2.03
CA SER A 196 -27.83 -31.40 -3.14
C SER A 196 -26.38 -31.60 -3.65
N GLY A 197 -25.77 -32.73 -3.28
CA GLY A 197 -24.35 -32.96 -3.54
C GLY A 197 -23.46 -31.93 -2.80
N ASN A 198 -22.59 -31.25 -3.54
CA ASN A 198 -21.69 -30.17 -3.04
C ASN A 198 -22.29 -28.76 -3.23
N ARG A 199 -23.62 -28.66 -3.43
CA ARG A 199 -24.37 -27.39 -3.56
C ARG A 199 -25.31 -27.20 -2.38
N TYR A 200 -25.41 -25.98 -1.87
CA TYR A 200 -26.49 -25.58 -0.96
C TYR A 200 -27.49 -24.67 -1.68
N GLU A 201 -28.74 -24.67 -1.20
CA GLU A 201 -29.82 -23.78 -1.61
C GLU A 201 -30.55 -23.24 -0.39
N ALA A 202 -30.81 -21.93 -0.38
CA ALA A 202 -31.51 -21.22 0.70
C ALA A 202 -32.59 -20.31 0.12
N ASN A 203 -33.86 -20.62 0.36
CA ASN A 203 -34.98 -19.82 -0.12
C ASN A 203 -35.42 -18.80 0.94
N VAL A 204 -35.36 -17.52 0.56
CA VAL A 204 -35.65 -16.37 1.42
C VAL A 204 -36.89 -15.66 0.90
N SER A 205 -37.92 -15.58 1.75
CA SER A 205 -39.23 -14.93 1.46
C SER A 205 -39.39 -13.60 2.20
N SER A 206 -38.31 -12.94 2.59
CA SER A 206 -38.36 -11.66 3.28
C SER A 206 -38.51 -10.49 2.30
N ALA A 207 -38.98 -9.35 2.83
CA ALA A 207 -39.01 -8.12 2.07
C ALA A 207 -37.58 -7.67 1.69
N SER A 208 -37.42 -7.10 0.50
CA SER A 208 -36.19 -6.47 0.04
C SER A 208 -35.89 -5.18 0.87
N PRO A 209 -34.63 -4.86 1.23
CA PRO A 209 -33.39 -5.59 0.91
C PRO A 209 -33.17 -6.83 1.77
N ILE A 210 -32.51 -7.84 1.18
CA ILE A 210 -32.06 -9.05 1.87
C ILE A 210 -30.56 -8.93 2.12
N TYR A 211 -30.14 -9.26 3.34
CA TYR A 211 -28.74 -9.19 3.77
C TYR A 211 -28.21 -10.58 4.08
N VAL A 212 -27.09 -10.95 3.44
CA VAL A 212 -26.38 -12.20 3.68
C VAL A 212 -24.97 -11.87 4.15
N VAL A 213 -24.52 -12.53 5.24
CA VAL A 213 -23.16 -12.37 5.75
C VAL A 213 -22.32 -13.56 5.34
N ILE A 214 -21.19 -13.32 4.68
CA ILE A 214 -20.19 -14.33 4.34
C ILE A 214 -19.02 -14.13 5.31
N SER A 215 -18.71 -15.14 6.12
CA SER A 215 -17.63 -15.07 7.11
C SER A 215 -16.58 -16.14 6.84
N SER A 216 -15.31 -15.73 6.80
CA SER A 216 -14.17 -16.65 6.83
C SER A 216 -13.91 -17.04 8.29
N LEU A 217 -13.96 -18.34 8.58
CA LEU A 217 -13.66 -18.88 9.88
C LEU A 217 -12.19 -19.28 9.90
N GLU A 218 -11.31 -18.31 10.08
CA GLU A 218 -9.88 -18.61 10.19
C GLU A 218 -9.63 -19.55 11.36
N ASN A 219 -8.97 -20.68 11.08
CA ASN A 219 -8.60 -21.65 12.08
C ASN A 219 -7.37 -21.16 12.88
N ILE A 220 -7.53 -20.03 13.58
CA ILE A 220 -6.53 -19.55 14.54
C ILE A 220 -6.60 -20.51 15.73
N LYS A 221 -5.62 -21.38 15.85
CA LYS A 221 -5.51 -22.33 16.97
C LYS A 221 -5.81 -21.64 18.30
N GLY A 222 -7.00 -21.94 18.85
CA GLY A 222 -7.43 -21.51 20.18
C GLY A 222 -8.32 -20.25 20.24
N GLN A 223 -8.67 -19.60 19.14
CA GLN A 223 -9.72 -18.58 19.14
C GLN A 223 -11.08 -19.18 18.74
N MET A 224 -12.06 -19.00 19.62
CA MET A 224 -13.46 -19.32 19.27
C MET A 224 -13.97 -18.24 18.32
N PHE A 225 -14.60 -18.67 17.22
CA PHE A 225 -15.25 -17.78 16.28
C PHE A 225 -16.35 -16.95 16.98
N ASP A 226 -16.38 -15.64 16.72
CA ASP A 226 -17.35 -14.73 17.33
C ASP A 226 -18.68 -14.68 16.55
N PHE A 227 -19.55 -15.65 16.83
CA PHE A 227 -20.93 -15.63 16.31
C PHE A 227 -21.71 -14.38 16.72
N GLY A 228 -21.31 -13.70 17.82
CA GLY A 228 -21.91 -12.46 18.26
C GLY A 228 -21.64 -11.29 17.30
N ALA A 229 -20.51 -11.29 16.61
CA ALA A 229 -20.21 -10.29 15.58
C ALA A 229 -21.19 -10.41 14.40
N ILE A 230 -21.42 -11.62 13.90
CA ILE A 230 -22.38 -11.87 12.82
C ILE A 230 -23.79 -11.45 13.22
N ALA A 231 -24.24 -11.84 14.42
CA ALA A 231 -25.56 -11.45 14.92
C ALA A 231 -25.73 -9.91 15.00
N LYS A 232 -24.67 -9.17 15.37
CA LYS A 232 -24.68 -7.70 15.35
C LYS A 232 -24.79 -7.15 13.93
N ILE A 233 -24.05 -7.73 12.97
CA ILE A 233 -24.13 -7.30 11.56
C ILE A 233 -25.55 -7.53 11.04
N GLN A 234 -26.13 -8.71 11.27
CA GLN A 234 -27.49 -9.03 10.82
C GLN A 234 -28.58 -8.19 11.48
N SER A 235 -28.41 -7.81 12.75
CA SER A 235 -29.37 -6.95 13.47
C SER A 235 -29.36 -5.49 13.02
N ASN A 236 -28.25 -5.01 12.45
CA ASN A 236 -28.12 -3.62 11.99
C ASN A 236 -27.24 -3.50 10.73
N PRO A 237 -27.58 -4.15 9.61
CA PRO A 237 -26.73 -4.16 8.40
C PRO A 237 -26.51 -2.75 7.85
N SER A 238 -27.56 -1.91 7.82
CA SER A 238 -27.46 -0.51 7.34
C SER A 238 -26.50 0.34 8.18
N GLY A 239 -26.42 0.08 9.49
CA GLY A 239 -25.45 0.75 10.36
C GLY A 239 -24.01 0.39 10.01
N PHE A 240 -23.74 -0.87 9.67
CA PHE A 240 -22.42 -1.32 9.22
C PHE A 240 -22.06 -0.76 7.84
N ILE A 241 -23.01 -0.74 6.89
CA ILE A 241 -22.80 -0.13 5.56
C ILE A 241 -22.49 1.37 5.73
N ASN A 242 -23.23 2.09 6.56
CA ASN A 242 -22.96 3.51 6.83
C ASN A 242 -21.56 3.72 7.44
N LYS A 243 -21.15 2.88 8.39
CA LYS A 243 -19.80 2.95 8.97
C LYS A 243 -18.71 2.68 7.92
N HIS A 244 -18.95 1.74 7.03
CA HIS A 244 -18.05 1.43 5.91
C HIS A 244 -17.90 2.64 4.98
N TYR A 245 -19.00 3.28 4.57
CA TYR A 245 -18.94 4.51 3.79
C TYR A 245 -18.26 5.67 4.52
N GLN A 246 -18.48 5.82 5.82
CA GLN A 246 -17.77 6.83 6.62
C GLN A 246 -16.27 6.60 6.62
N CYS A 247 -15.82 5.35 6.71
CA CYS A 247 -14.40 4.99 6.64
C CYS A 247 -13.80 5.37 5.29
N TRP A 248 -14.40 4.94 4.18
CA TRP A 248 -13.90 5.21 2.84
C TRP A 248 -13.98 6.69 2.47
N ASN A 249 -15.07 7.37 2.79
CA ASN A 249 -15.15 8.82 2.61
C ASN A 249 -14.08 9.54 3.43
N GLY A 250 -13.81 9.06 4.65
CA GLY A 250 -12.74 9.61 5.49
C GLY A 250 -11.35 9.46 4.85
N TYR A 251 -11.06 8.34 4.19
CA TYR A 251 -9.83 8.18 3.41
C TYR A 251 -9.76 9.18 2.25
N LEU A 252 -10.82 9.27 1.44
CA LEU A 252 -10.85 10.15 0.28
C LEU A 252 -10.83 11.63 0.66
N GLU A 253 -11.53 12.04 1.72
CA GLU A 253 -11.53 13.43 2.22
C GLU A 253 -10.16 13.87 2.74
N LYS A 254 -9.33 12.95 3.22
CA LYS A 254 -7.97 13.23 3.66
C LYS A 254 -7.00 13.40 2.50
N VAL A 255 -7.21 12.66 1.44
CA VAL A 255 -6.33 12.57 0.28
C VAL A 255 -6.67 13.62 -0.78
N LEU A 256 -7.96 13.77 -1.12
CA LEU A 256 -8.39 14.59 -2.24
C LEU A 256 -8.23 16.08 -1.96
N ARG A 257 -7.75 16.78 -2.96
CA ARG A 257 -7.46 18.20 -2.93
C ARG A 257 -8.45 18.98 -3.82
N PRO A 258 -8.99 20.12 -3.34
CA PRO A 258 -9.99 20.89 -4.12
C PRO A 258 -9.39 21.61 -5.33
N ASP A 259 -8.07 21.76 -5.41
CA ASP A 259 -7.35 22.46 -6.47
C ASP A 259 -6.85 21.53 -7.60
N MET A 260 -7.20 20.23 -7.53
CA MET A 260 -6.73 19.23 -8.49
C MET A 260 -7.76 18.96 -9.58
N PRO A 261 -7.33 18.65 -10.82
CA PRO A 261 -8.21 18.14 -11.87
C PRO A 261 -8.82 16.79 -11.48
N GLU A 262 -10.09 16.58 -11.83
CA GLU A 262 -10.81 15.33 -11.52
C GLU A 262 -10.12 14.08 -12.08
N GLU A 263 -9.48 14.16 -13.23
CA GLU A 263 -8.72 13.05 -13.80
C GLU A 263 -7.48 12.67 -12.96
N TYR A 264 -6.90 13.62 -12.21
CA TYR A 264 -5.81 13.36 -11.28
C TYR A 264 -6.34 12.89 -9.92
N ASP A 265 -7.50 13.41 -9.48
CA ASP A 265 -8.21 12.84 -8.33
C ASP A 265 -8.44 11.34 -8.50
N ARG A 266 -8.83 10.91 -9.71
CA ARG A 266 -9.02 9.49 -10.02
C ARG A 266 -7.74 8.66 -9.81
N ILE A 267 -6.56 9.22 -10.14
CA ILE A 267 -5.26 8.57 -9.88
C ILE A 267 -5.03 8.39 -8.38
N ALA A 268 -5.28 9.44 -7.59
CA ALA A 268 -5.14 9.40 -6.14
C ALA A 268 -6.11 8.39 -5.50
N VAL A 269 -7.38 8.38 -5.93
CA VAL A 269 -8.37 7.40 -5.47
C VAL A 269 -7.95 5.97 -5.80
N LYS A 270 -7.46 5.73 -7.04
CA LYS A 270 -6.93 4.42 -7.43
C LYS A 270 -5.73 4.01 -6.58
N ALA A 271 -4.86 4.94 -6.23
CA ALA A 271 -3.73 4.68 -5.34
C ALA A 271 -4.20 4.28 -3.93
N VAL A 272 -5.19 4.97 -3.36
CA VAL A 272 -5.81 4.59 -2.08
C VAL A 272 -6.43 3.20 -2.17
N VAL A 273 -7.22 2.92 -3.23
CA VAL A 273 -7.83 1.59 -3.45
C VAL A 273 -6.77 0.51 -3.55
N THR A 274 -5.66 0.77 -4.26
CA THR A 274 -4.55 -0.19 -4.41
C THR A 274 -3.88 -0.48 -3.06
N LEU A 275 -3.58 0.55 -2.26
CA LEU A 275 -2.98 0.39 -0.93
C LEU A 275 -3.89 -0.40 0.01
N ILE A 276 -5.19 -0.06 0.08
CA ILE A 276 -6.15 -0.73 0.96
C ILE A 276 -6.45 -2.16 0.49
N ALA A 277 -6.53 -2.42 -0.82
CA ALA A 277 -6.70 -3.78 -1.34
C ALA A 277 -5.49 -4.69 -1.06
N ASN A 278 -4.32 -4.13 -0.83
CA ASN A 278 -3.10 -4.83 -0.44
C ASN A 278 -2.89 -4.92 1.09
N TRP A 279 -3.72 -4.28 1.90
CA TRP A 279 -3.67 -4.44 3.35
C TRP A 279 -3.99 -5.89 3.75
N ARG A 280 -3.13 -6.47 4.58
CA ARG A 280 -3.32 -7.78 5.22
C ARG A 280 -3.26 -7.62 6.73
N SER A 281 -4.23 -8.18 7.42
CA SER A 281 -4.23 -8.22 8.88
C SER A 281 -3.16 -9.19 9.40
N SER A 282 -2.71 -8.96 10.62
CA SER A 282 -1.80 -9.85 11.32
C SER A 282 -2.29 -11.30 11.30
N ARG A 283 -1.38 -12.23 10.96
CA ARG A 283 -1.66 -13.67 10.83
C ARG A 283 -0.37 -14.48 10.95
N ALA A 284 -0.35 -15.49 11.81
CA ALA A 284 0.79 -16.38 12.02
C ALA A 284 2.11 -15.63 12.25
N GLY A 285 3.10 -15.71 11.34
CA GLY A 285 4.37 -15.00 11.44
C GLY A 285 4.27 -13.48 11.23
N LEU A 286 3.20 -12.96 10.65
CA LEU A 286 2.98 -11.50 10.56
C LEU A 286 2.27 -11.02 11.83
N LEU A 287 3.01 -10.42 12.76
CA LEU A 287 2.51 -10.08 14.09
C LEU A 287 1.69 -8.78 14.11
N HIS A 288 1.89 -7.90 13.13
CA HIS A 288 1.13 -6.67 12.92
C HIS A 288 0.53 -6.64 11.52
N ASP A 289 -0.49 -5.79 11.35
CA ASP A 289 -1.08 -5.51 10.04
C ASP A 289 -0.09 -4.78 9.13
N GLY A 290 -0.17 -5.02 7.82
CA GLY A 290 0.67 -4.32 6.86
C GLY A 290 0.14 -4.43 5.44
N VAL A 291 0.84 -3.81 4.51
CA VAL A 291 0.51 -3.77 3.08
C VAL A 291 1.54 -4.60 2.32
N VAL A 292 1.06 -5.59 1.57
CA VAL A 292 1.90 -6.41 0.69
C VAL A 292 2.22 -5.64 -0.60
N PRO A 293 3.35 -5.92 -1.30
CA PRO A 293 3.67 -5.27 -2.57
C PRO A 293 2.60 -5.45 -3.64
N SER A 294 2.02 -6.66 -3.77
CA SER A 294 0.91 -6.94 -4.67
C SER A 294 0.16 -8.20 -4.29
N HIS A 295 -1.13 -8.09 -4.05
CA HIS A 295 -1.99 -9.26 -3.81
C HIS A 295 -2.18 -10.14 -5.07
N ALA A 296 -1.84 -9.63 -6.25
CA ALA A 296 -1.98 -10.37 -7.50
C ALA A 296 -0.89 -11.45 -7.70
N VAL A 297 0.25 -11.33 -7.01
CA VAL A 297 1.41 -12.20 -7.18
C VAL A 297 1.72 -12.95 -5.89
N GLY A 298 1.79 -14.29 -5.96
CA GLY A 298 1.87 -15.14 -4.76
C GLY A 298 3.11 -14.88 -3.89
N TYR A 299 4.28 -14.73 -4.48
CA TYR A 299 5.50 -14.47 -3.71
C TYR A 299 5.52 -13.07 -3.05
N PHE A 300 4.64 -12.15 -3.47
CA PHE A 300 4.47 -10.84 -2.83
C PHE A 300 3.49 -10.84 -1.64
N MET A 301 3.10 -12.00 -1.12
CA MET A 301 2.19 -12.09 0.04
C MET A 301 2.91 -11.98 1.40
N GLY A 302 4.02 -11.26 1.44
CA GLY A 302 4.79 -10.87 2.63
C GLY A 302 5.03 -9.37 2.67
N PHE A 303 5.82 -8.90 3.65
CA PHE A 303 6.20 -7.49 3.78
C PHE A 303 7.70 -7.34 3.54
N TRP A 304 8.08 -6.50 2.58
CA TRP A 304 9.47 -6.12 2.31
C TRP A 304 9.82 -4.84 3.08
N ALA A 305 11.04 -4.74 3.56
CA ALA A 305 11.44 -3.63 4.43
C ALA A 305 11.26 -2.26 3.76
N TRP A 306 11.93 -1.99 2.64
CA TRP A 306 11.85 -0.64 2.06
C TRP A 306 10.49 -0.32 1.41
N ASP A 307 9.74 -1.34 0.94
CA ASP A 307 8.33 -1.22 0.57
C ASP A 307 7.51 -0.73 1.76
N SER A 308 7.73 -1.33 2.92
CA SER A 308 7.02 -1.00 4.16
C SER A 308 7.20 0.45 4.57
N TRP A 309 8.41 0.99 4.43
CA TRP A 309 8.68 2.39 4.72
C TRP A 309 7.93 3.33 3.78
N LYS A 310 7.90 3.02 2.49
CA LYS A 310 7.19 3.77 1.44
C LYS A 310 5.67 3.70 1.65
N HIS A 311 5.14 2.50 1.97
CA HIS A 311 3.73 2.33 2.31
C HIS A 311 3.34 3.14 3.54
N ALA A 312 4.11 3.03 4.63
CA ALA A 312 3.83 3.74 5.87
C ALA A 312 3.83 5.27 5.67
N ALA A 313 4.77 5.79 4.87
CA ALA A 313 4.82 7.23 4.56
C ALA A 313 3.56 7.69 3.80
N ALA A 314 3.08 6.92 2.83
CA ALA A 314 1.88 7.27 2.06
C ALA A 314 0.56 7.09 2.85
N LEU A 315 0.52 6.11 3.77
CA LEU A 315 -0.65 5.84 4.62
C LEU A 315 -0.79 6.84 5.77
N ALA A 316 0.27 7.57 6.13
CA ALA A 316 0.36 8.37 7.35
C ALA A 316 -0.83 9.32 7.55
N ASP A 317 -1.28 9.99 6.49
CA ASP A 317 -2.34 10.99 6.56
C ASP A 317 -3.75 10.38 6.65
N PHE A 318 -4.01 9.31 5.89
CA PHE A 318 -5.38 8.78 5.78
C PHE A 318 -5.64 7.50 6.56
N ALA A 319 -4.61 6.68 6.81
CA ALA A 319 -4.70 5.42 7.57
C ALA A 319 -3.53 5.26 8.57
N PRO A 320 -3.36 6.21 9.53
CA PRO A 320 -2.16 6.28 10.38
C PRO A 320 -1.93 5.04 11.24
N GLU A 321 -2.97 4.37 11.72
CA GLU A 321 -2.79 3.14 12.52
C GLU A 321 -2.24 1.98 11.67
N LEU A 322 -2.66 1.87 10.40
CA LEU A 322 -2.06 0.91 9.47
C LEU A 322 -0.61 1.27 9.16
N ALA A 323 -0.29 2.57 9.00
CA ALA A 323 1.07 3.05 8.82
C ALA A 323 1.99 2.66 9.99
N LYS A 324 1.54 2.87 11.24
CA LYS A 324 2.27 2.48 12.44
C LYS A 324 2.49 0.96 12.51
N ASN A 325 1.44 0.18 12.22
CA ASN A 325 1.52 -1.27 12.23
C ASN A 325 2.46 -1.80 11.14
N GLN A 326 2.49 -1.18 9.95
CA GLN A 326 3.44 -1.52 8.90
C GLN A 326 4.90 -1.35 9.35
N VAL A 327 5.19 -0.29 10.09
CA VAL A 327 6.52 -0.08 10.68
C VAL A 327 6.81 -1.15 11.73
N ARG A 328 5.91 -1.36 12.71
CA ARG A 328 6.06 -2.37 13.76
C ARG A 328 6.32 -3.76 13.18
N ALA A 329 5.57 -4.16 12.13
CA ALA A 329 5.70 -5.47 11.52
C ALA A 329 7.13 -5.81 11.08
N MET A 330 7.86 -4.85 10.52
CA MET A 330 9.26 -5.07 10.13
C MET A 330 10.18 -5.11 11.35
N PHE A 331 9.92 -4.27 12.37
CA PHE A 331 10.71 -4.25 13.59
C PHE A 331 10.45 -5.44 14.53
N ASP A 332 9.34 -6.19 14.36
CA ASP A 332 9.12 -7.47 15.05
C ASP A 332 10.23 -8.48 14.78
N TYR A 333 10.94 -8.34 13.66
CA TYR A 333 12.01 -9.24 13.21
C TYR A 333 13.38 -8.54 13.15
N GLN A 334 13.54 -7.41 13.88
CA GLN A 334 14.86 -6.80 14.04
C GLN A 334 15.81 -7.78 14.74
N LEU A 335 16.97 -8.03 14.15
CA LEU A 335 17.99 -8.91 14.75
C LEU A 335 18.72 -8.22 15.90
N ASP A 336 19.36 -9.01 16.75
CA ASP A 336 20.10 -8.51 17.93
C ASP A 336 21.20 -7.49 17.59
N ASN A 337 21.80 -7.61 16.38
CA ASN A 337 22.78 -6.64 15.87
C ASN A 337 22.17 -5.35 15.33
N GLY A 338 20.85 -5.24 15.27
CA GLY A 338 20.10 -4.08 14.76
C GLY A 338 19.61 -4.20 13.33
N MET A 339 20.00 -5.23 12.58
CA MET A 339 19.58 -5.46 11.19
C MET A 339 18.05 -5.63 11.10
N ILE A 340 17.43 -4.97 10.14
CA ILE A 340 16.09 -5.30 9.67
C ILE A 340 16.23 -6.24 8.47
N ILE A 341 15.56 -7.38 8.53
CA ILE A 341 15.63 -8.39 7.46
C ILE A 341 14.85 -7.93 6.22
N ASP A 342 15.22 -8.46 5.06
CA ASP A 342 14.67 -8.08 3.75
C ASP A 342 13.15 -8.19 3.69
N CYS A 343 12.61 -9.37 3.97
CA CYS A 343 11.17 -9.60 3.94
C CYS A 343 10.70 -10.65 4.95
N ILE A 344 9.42 -10.54 5.34
CA ILE A 344 8.75 -11.39 6.31
C ILE A 344 7.44 -11.95 5.76
N TYR A 345 7.07 -13.16 6.19
CA TYR A 345 5.91 -13.90 5.72
C TYR A 345 5.07 -14.48 6.86
N THR A 346 3.88 -14.97 6.54
CA THR A 346 3.06 -15.77 7.48
C THR A 346 3.79 -17.02 7.95
N ASP A 347 4.52 -17.70 7.06
CA ASP A 347 5.46 -18.75 7.43
C ASP A 347 6.85 -18.14 7.68
N ILE A 348 7.26 -18.07 8.93
CA ILE A 348 8.56 -17.50 9.34
C ILE A 348 9.78 -18.19 8.70
N ARG A 349 9.62 -19.41 8.16
CA ARG A 349 10.70 -20.12 7.46
C ARG A 349 11.00 -19.52 6.09
N GLU A 350 10.07 -18.73 5.55
CA GLU A 350 10.21 -18.01 4.28
C GLU A 350 10.83 -16.62 4.46
N ASN A 351 11.02 -16.17 5.70
CA ASN A 351 11.64 -14.88 5.99
C ASN A 351 13.07 -14.84 5.40
N ASN A 352 13.40 -13.74 4.70
CA ASN A 352 14.75 -13.54 4.15
C ASN A 352 15.60 -12.67 5.08
N ALA A 353 16.61 -13.25 5.71
CA ALA A 353 17.61 -12.57 6.54
C ALA A 353 19.02 -12.58 5.90
N ARG A 354 19.13 -12.84 4.59
CA ARG A 354 20.40 -12.81 3.85
C ARG A 354 20.91 -11.39 3.62
N ASP A 355 20.01 -10.45 3.62
CA ASP A 355 20.22 -9.04 3.33
C ASP A 355 19.16 -8.17 4.03
N SER A 356 19.34 -6.85 3.96
CA SER A 356 18.38 -5.84 4.36
C SER A 356 17.81 -5.15 3.13
N LYS A 357 17.30 -3.92 3.29
CA LYS A 357 16.85 -3.01 2.23
C LYS A 357 17.27 -1.57 2.55
N PRO A 358 17.28 -0.65 1.57
CA PRO A 358 17.70 0.73 1.81
C PRO A 358 17.02 1.38 3.02
N PRO A 359 17.77 2.13 3.86
CA PRO A 359 17.28 2.67 5.12
C PRO A 359 16.35 3.87 4.88
N LEU A 360 15.05 3.70 5.11
CA LEU A 360 14.00 4.72 5.04
C LEU A 360 13.03 4.63 6.22
N ALA A 361 13.38 3.89 7.27
CA ALA A 361 12.52 3.66 8.43
C ALA A 361 12.26 4.94 9.23
N VAL A 362 13.29 5.77 9.43
CA VAL A 362 13.17 7.04 10.16
C VAL A 362 12.32 8.03 9.37
N TRP A 363 12.47 8.05 8.05
CA TRP A 363 11.62 8.86 7.17
C TRP A 363 10.15 8.47 7.31
N ALA A 364 9.83 7.17 7.31
CA ALA A 364 8.47 6.68 7.51
C ALA A 364 7.89 7.11 8.86
N VAL A 365 8.65 6.92 9.96
CA VAL A 365 8.23 7.34 11.31
C VAL A 365 8.09 8.87 11.40
N SER A 366 8.96 9.65 10.74
CA SER A 366 8.83 11.10 10.67
C SER A 366 7.56 11.53 9.94
N LYS A 367 7.19 10.88 8.84
CA LYS A 367 5.94 11.12 8.12
C LYS A 367 4.71 10.82 8.98
N ILE A 368 4.73 9.71 9.72
CA ILE A 368 3.67 9.37 10.67
C ILE A 368 3.57 10.43 11.78
N PHE A 369 4.71 10.88 12.31
CA PHE A 369 4.72 11.93 13.33
C PHE A 369 4.22 13.28 12.80
N GLU A 370 4.63 13.69 11.60
CA GLU A 370 4.12 14.89 10.90
C GLU A 370 2.59 14.86 10.77
N ALA A 371 2.01 13.71 10.42
CA ALA A 371 0.58 13.54 10.21
C ALA A 371 -0.23 13.46 11.52
N THR A 372 0.35 12.87 12.59
CA THR A 372 -0.41 12.48 13.80
C THR A 372 -0.01 13.22 15.06
N ALA A 373 1.19 13.80 15.11
CA ALA A 373 1.85 14.32 16.32
C ALA A 373 1.93 13.28 17.47
N ASP A 374 1.96 11.98 17.14
CA ASP A 374 2.00 10.88 18.12
C ASP A 374 3.42 10.69 18.68
N THR A 375 3.69 11.37 19.79
CA THR A 375 4.98 11.29 20.49
C THR A 375 5.21 9.93 21.13
N ALA A 376 4.15 9.21 21.53
CA ALA A 376 4.27 7.89 22.14
C ALA A 376 4.79 6.86 21.12
N PHE A 377 4.32 6.94 19.88
CA PHE A 377 4.83 6.09 18.80
C PHE A 377 6.30 6.39 18.49
N VAL A 378 6.70 7.66 18.50
CA VAL A 378 8.11 8.04 18.34
C VAL A 378 8.97 7.51 19.50
N GLU A 379 8.51 7.67 20.75
CA GLU A 379 9.20 7.15 21.94
C GLU A 379 9.35 5.60 21.89
N GLU A 380 8.33 4.90 21.36
CA GLU A 380 8.34 3.45 21.13
C GLU A 380 9.41 3.03 20.12
N MET A 381 9.43 3.68 18.95
CA MET A 381 10.25 3.24 17.81
C MET A 381 11.69 3.74 17.84
N TYR A 382 11.96 4.86 18.51
CA TYR A 382 13.26 5.54 18.47
C TYR A 382 14.46 4.63 18.80
N PRO A 383 14.46 3.80 19.86
CA PRO A 383 15.59 2.92 20.18
C PRO A 383 15.88 1.91 19.07
N GLN A 384 14.85 1.36 18.44
CA GLN A 384 14.97 0.37 17.38
C GLN A 384 15.47 1.02 16.07
N LEU A 385 14.99 2.23 15.76
CA LEU A 385 15.47 3.04 14.64
C LEU A 385 16.97 3.35 14.77
N LEU A 386 17.41 3.74 15.98
CA LEU A 386 18.80 4.05 16.25
C LEU A 386 19.69 2.79 16.11
N ASN A 387 19.22 1.63 16.58
CA ASN A 387 19.93 0.36 16.41
C ASN A 387 20.07 -0.02 14.94
N TYR A 388 19.02 0.18 14.12
CA TYR A 388 19.07 -0.08 12.67
C TYR A 388 20.04 0.89 11.96
N TYR A 389 20.05 2.18 12.36
CA TYR A 389 21.01 3.14 11.84
C TYR A 389 22.46 2.75 12.14
N HIS A 390 22.75 2.32 13.38
CA HIS A 390 24.08 1.87 13.78
C HIS A 390 24.53 0.62 13.03
N TRP A 391 23.60 -0.32 12.76
CA TRP A 391 23.93 -1.55 12.06
C TRP A 391 24.59 -1.31 10.70
N TRP A 392 24.15 -0.28 9.95
CA TRP A 392 24.76 0.05 8.66
C TRP A 392 26.25 0.37 8.79
N TYR A 393 26.65 1.14 9.78
CA TYR A 393 28.06 1.49 10.01
C TYR A 393 28.88 0.38 10.67
N LEU A 394 28.23 -0.61 11.30
CA LEU A 394 28.90 -1.75 11.91
C LEU A 394 29.16 -2.89 10.92
N ASP A 395 28.18 -3.16 10.05
CA ASP A 395 28.20 -4.34 9.18
C ASP A 395 28.39 -3.99 7.69
N ARG A 396 28.26 -2.73 7.30
CA ARG A 396 28.27 -2.26 5.90
C ARG A 396 29.26 -1.08 5.63
N ASP A 397 30.22 -0.84 6.50
CA ASP A 397 31.33 0.10 6.33
C ASP A 397 32.63 -0.72 6.40
N HIS A 398 33.07 -1.24 5.22
CA HIS A 398 34.16 -2.22 5.12
C HIS A 398 35.48 -1.71 5.69
N ASP A 399 35.86 -0.49 5.39
CA ASP A 399 37.13 0.11 5.77
C ASP A 399 37.05 1.10 6.95
N SER A 400 35.84 1.20 7.56
CA SER A 400 35.54 2.09 8.71
C SER A 400 35.80 3.58 8.41
N ASN A 401 35.59 3.98 7.17
CA ASN A 401 35.73 5.39 6.74
C ASN A 401 34.47 6.24 6.98
N GLY A 402 33.34 5.59 7.31
CA GLY A 402 32.03 6.20 7.53
C GLY A 402 31.21 6.35 6.25
N ILE A 403 31.58 5.64 5.19
CA ILE A 403 30.86 5.52 3.93
C ILE A 403 30.49 4.05 3.71
N CYS A 404 29.21 3.75 3.64
CA CYS A 404 28.73 2.38 3.61
C CYS A 404 28.59 1.82 2.18
N GLU A 405 28.68 0.50 2.07
CA GLU A 405 28.40 -0.29 0.88
C GLU A 405 27.15 -1.16 1.10
N PHE A 406 26.40 -1.46 0.03
CA PHE A 406 25.43 -2.55 0.07
C PHE A 406 26.15 -3.91 0.19
N GLY A 407 25.50 -4.89 0.82
CA GLY A 407 26.14 -6.14 1.11
C GLY A 407 25.16 -7.29 1.38
N SER A 408 25.69 -8.36 1.99
CA SER A 408 24.91 -9.52 2.38
C SER A 408 25.49 -10.20 3.61
N VAL A 409 24.69 -11.05 4.23
CA VAL A 409 25.11 -11.91 5.35
C VAL A 409 25.86 -13.13 4.84
N ASP A 410 25.47 -13.65 3.68
CA ASP A 410 25.98 -14.90 3.10
C ASP A 410 27.13 -14.74 2.09
N GLY A 411 27.53 -13.50 1.81
CA GLY A 411 28.63 -13.18 0.88
C GLY A 411 28.26 -13.33 -0.60
N THR A 412 26.99 -13.47 -0.95
CA THR A 412 26.56 -13.57 -2.36
C THR A 412 26.31 -12.20 -2.98
N LEU A 413 26.69 -12.03 -4.25
CA LEU A 413 26.40 -10.85 -5.07
C LEU A 413 24.89 -10.64 -5.23
N GLU A 414 24.13 -11.72 -5.32
CA GLU A 414 22.68 -11.68 -5.50
C GLU A 414 22.00 -11.01 -4.30
N ALA A 415 22.29 -11.45 -3.07
CA ALA A 415 21.71 -10.88 -1.88
C ALA A 415 22.17 -9.43 -1.66
N ALA A 416 23.44 -9.10 -1.97
CA ALA A 416 23.94 -7.73 -1.90
C ALA A 416 23.24 -6.80 -2.92
N ALA A 417 22.94 -7.30 -4.12
CA ALA A 417 22.13 -6.56 -5.11
C ALA A 417 20.67 -6.37 -4.62
N TRP A 418 20.09 -7.40 -3.98
CA TRP A 418 18.76 -7.29 -3.35
C TRP A 418 18.73 -6.28 -2.21
N GLU A 419 19.81 -6.18 -1.40
CA GLU A 419 19.92 -5.16 -0.35
C GLU A 419 19.85 -3.75 -0.91
N SER A 420 20.37 -3.51 -2.11
CA SER A 420 20.24 -2.21 -2.79
C SER A 420 18.81 -1.89 -3.25
N GLY A 421 17.95 -2.90 -3.32
CA GLY A 421 16.63 -2.83 -3.95
C GLY A 421 16.65 -2.74 -5.47
N MET A 422 17.82 -2.56 -6.08
CA MET A 422 18.00 -2.42 -7.54
C MET A 422 18.68 -3.66 -8.12
N ASP A 423 18.02 -4.82 -8.01
CA ASP A 423 18.52 -6.19 -8.17
C ASP A 423 19.48 -6.43 -9.34
N ASN A 424 19.30 -5.76 -10.45
CA ASN A 424 20.15 -5.93 -11.65
C ASN A 424 20.68 -4.60 -12.21
N ALA A 425 20.85 -3.58 -11.36
CA ALA A 425 21.36 -2.28 -11.78
C ALA A 425 22.72 -2.37 -12.46
N ILE A 426 22.91 -1.60 -13.54
CA ILE A 426 24.13 -1.62 -14.37
C ILE A 426 25.38 -1.29 -13.54
N ARG A 427 25.26 -0.42 -12.53
CA ARG A 427 26.36 -0.02 -11.66
C ARG A 427 27.01 -1.17 -10.91
N PHE A 428 26.32 -2.30 -10.73
CA PHE A 428 26.83 -3.49 -10.06
C PHE A 428 27.36 -4.58 -11.01
N ASP A 429 27.36 -4.38 -12.34
CA ASP A 429 27.81 -5.40 -13.32
C ASP A 429 29.22 -5.92 -13.06
N HIS A 430 30.08 -5.13 -12.38
CA HIS A 430 31.47 -5.46 -12.11
C HIS A 430 31.83 -5.41 -10.62
N ALA A 431 30.84 -5.32 -9.73
CA ALA A 431 31.04 -5.34 -8.30
C ALA A 431 31.50 -6.72 -7.84
N LYS A 432 32.30 -6.74 -6.75
CA LYS A 432 32.78 -7.97 -6.10
C LYS A 432 32.47 -7.90 -4.63
N MET A 433 32.38 -9.06 -3.99
CA MET A 433 32.20 -9.14 -2.55
C MET A 433 33.52 -9.02 -1.80
N VAL A 434 33.56 -8.21 -0.76
CA VAL A 434 34.62 -8.13 0.24
C VAL A 434 34.08 -8.54 1.61
N LYS A 435 34.89 -9.23 2.40
CA LYS A 435 34.45 -9.76 3.69
C LYS A 435 34.72 -8.76 4.81
N ASN A 436 33.67 -8.37 5.55
CA ASN A 436 33.77 -7.49 6.72
C ASN A 436 33.95 -8.30 8.01
N SER A 437 33.16 -9.37 8.16
CA SER A 437 33.18 -10.29 9.31
C SER A 437 32.76 -11.71 8.90
N ASP A 438 32.54 -12.60 9.84
CA ASP A 438 32.05 -13.95 9.52
C ASP A 438 30.57 -13.96 9.04
N THR A 439 29.83 -12.90 9.34
CA THR A 439 28.40 -12.76 9.03
C THR A 439 28.06 -11.47 8.25
N ALA A 440 29.08 -10.75 7.75
CA ALA A 440 28.88 -9.52 7.01
C ALA A 440 29.85 -9.42 5.84
N TRP A 441 29.33 -9.12 4.68
CA TRP A 441 30.03 -8.88 3.43
C TRP A 441 29.49 -7.63 2.77
N SER A 442 30.34 -6.87 2.09
CA SER A 442 29.97 -5.69 1.30
C SER A 442 30.38 -5.85 -0.16
N PHE A 443 29.81 -5.04 -1.07
CA PHE A 443 30.42 -4.79 -2.37
C PHE A 443 31.79 -4.11 -2.21
N ASP A 444 32.68 -4.27 -3.18
CA ASP A 444 33.90 -3.47 -3.33
C ASP A 444 33.60 -2.05 -3.88
N GLN A 445 32.42 -1.53 -3.53
CA GLN A 445 31.82 -0.32 -4.11
C GLN A 445 30.89 0.36 -3.10
N GLU A 446 31.26 1.57 -2.72
CA GLU A 446 30.46 2.47 -1.88
C GLU A 446 29.33 3.07 -2.72
N SER A 447 28.10 3.07 -2.20
CA SER A 447 26.91 3.44 -2.95
C SER A 447 26.36 4.81 -2.55
N VAL A 448 26.21 5.68 -3.54
CA VAL A 448 25.80 7.09 -3.32
C VAL A 448 24.40 7.22 -2.75
N ASP A 449 23.45 6.41 -3.20
CA ASP A 449 22.07 6.38 -2.71
C ASP A 449 22.02 5.93 -1.24
N LEU A 450 22.68 4.82 -0.88
CA LEU A 450 22.75 4.33 0.49
C LEU A 450 23.22 5.41 1.45
N ASN A 451 24.35 6.06 1.12
CA ASN A 451 24.94 7.06 1.98
C ASN A 451 24.10 8.35 2.03
N ALA A 452 23.42 8.71 0.93
CA ALA A 452 22.48 9.82 0.91
C ALA A 452 21.23 9.53 1.74
N PHE A 453 20.70 8.29 1.70
CA PHE A 453 19.63 7.85 2.60
C PHE A 453 20.08 7.94 4.07
N LEU A 454 21.26 7.41 4.41
CA LEU A 454 21.79 7.45 5.78
C LEU A 454 21.99 8.90 6.29
N ALA A 455 22.47 9.82 5.44
CA ALA A 455 22.57 11.23 5.80
C ALA A 455 21.20 11.87 6.05
N TYR A 456 20.20 11.50 5.29
CA TYR A 456 18.83 11.96 5.51
C TYR A 456 18.22 11.38 6.79
N GLU A 457 18.34 10.07 6.98
CA GLU A 457 17.95 9.38 8.21
C GLU A 457 18.61 9.99 9.46
N TYR A 458 19.91 10.32 9.40
CA TYR A 458 20.61 11.06 10.46
C TYR A 458 19.89 12.37 10.82
N SER A 459 19.55 13.17 9.82
CA SER A 459 18.90 14.46 10.02
C SER A 459 17.54 14.34 10.69
N LEU A 460 16.80 13.27 10.36
CA LEU A 460 15.49 12.95 10.94
C LEU A 460 15.61 12.33 12.32
N LEU A 461 16.55 11.39 12.54
CA LEU A 461 16.84 10.83 13.87
C LEU A 461 17.18 11.92 14.88
N LYS A 462 18.00 12.90 14.49
CA LYS A 462 18.34 14.06 15.34
C LYS A 462 17.10 14.84 15.80
N LYS A 463 16.11 14.99 14.93
CA LYS A 463 14.82 15.64 15.26
C LYS A 463 13.94 14.74 16.11
N LEU A 464 13.81 13.46 15.76
CA LEU A 464 13.03 12.50 16.55
C LEU A 464 13.63 12.26 17.94
N ALA A 465 14.95 12.38 18.12
CA ALA A 465 15.60 12.34 19.44
C ALA A 465 15.03 13.40 20.41
N VAL A 466 14.79 14.62 19.90
CA VAL A 466 14.18 15.69 20.69
C VAL A 466 12.76 15.32 21.11
N VAL A 467 11.97 14.75 20.17
CA VAL A 467 10.60 14.28 20.44
C VAL A 467 10.60 13.13 21.46
N ALA A 468 11.50 12.16 21.28
CA ALA A 468 11.67 11.00 22.17
C ALA A 468 12.39 11.34 23.49
N LYS A 469 12.84 12.58 23.67
CA LYS A 469 13.60 13.04 24.86
C LYS A 469 14.87 12.21 25.12
N GLN A 470 15.52 11.77 24.05
CA GLN A 470 16.74 10.98 24.09
C GLN A 470 17.97 11.81 23.70
N PRO A 471 19.15 11.50 24.25
CA PRO A 471 20.40 12.12 23.77
C PRO A 471 20.69 11.68 22.33
N PHE A 472 21.31 12.57 21.56
CA PHE A 472 21.77 12.27 20.20
C PHE A 472 23.21 12.77 20.04
N SER A 473 24.14 11.87 19.71
CA SER A 473 25.57 12.16 19.61
C SER A 473 26.21 11.55 18.35
N GLU A 474 25.39 11.16 17.39
CA GLU A 474 25.85 10.52 16.16
C GLU A 474 26.67 11.50 15.29
N LYS A 475 27.63 10.96 14.53
CA LYS A 475 28.46 11.73 13.61
C LYS A 475 27.70 12.06 12.33
N GLU A 476 27.81 13.30 11.88
CA GLU A 476 27.21 13.76 10.64
C GLU A 476 28.18 13.59 9.47
N TYR A 477 27.69 12.98 8.37
CA TYR A 477 28.48 12.69 7.18
C TYR A 477 28.00 13.44 5.92
N ALA A 478 26.91 14.22 5.98
CA ALA A 478 26.29 14.85 4.81
C ALA A 478 27.25 15.65 3.93
N ASP A 479 28.09 16.50 4.54
CA ASP A 479 29.07 17.33 3.80
C ASP A 479 30.15 16.48 3.12
N ILE A 480 30.55 15.37 3.77
CA ILE A 480 31.53 14.43 3.20
C ILE A 480 30.89 13.74 2.00
N ILE A 481 29.66 13.20 2.14
CA ILE A 481 28.92 12.47 1.11
C ILE A 481 28.73 13.35 -0.12
N SER A 482 28.31 14.62 0.06
CA SER A 482 28.03 15.56 -1.04
C SER A 482 29.27 15.91 -1.89
N THR A 483 30.47 15.76 -1.33
CA THR A 483 31.73 16.00 -2.06
C THR A 483 32.37 14.72 -2.56
N TYR A 484 32.25 13.64 -1.81
CA TYR A 484 32.91 12.36 -2.06
C TYR A 484 32.39 11.67 -3.33
N PHE A 485 31.08 11.61 -3.52
CA PHE A 485 30.44 10.96 -4.66
C PHE A 485 30.23 11.87 -5.87
N TYR A 486 30.56 13.17 -5.77
CA TYR A 486 30.35 14.12 -6.85
C TYR A 486 31.52 14.18 -7.81
N ASP A 487 31.33 13.77 -9.06
CA ASP A 487 32.31 13.94 -10.13
C ASP A 487 32.15 15.30 -10.78
N LYS A 488 33.11 16.20 -10.52
CA LYS A 488 33.13 17.59 -11.04
C LYS A 488 33.21 17.66 -12.57
N GLU A 489 33.82 16.67 -13.21
CA GLU A 489 33.96 16.63 -14.67
C GLU A 489 32.61 16.36 -15.34
N SER A 490 31.85 15.38 -14.84
CA SER A 490 30.52 15.02 -15.33
C SER A 490 29.40 15.91 -14.79
N GLY A 491 29.66 16.64 -13.69
CA GLY A 491 28.64 17.42 -12.98
C GLY A 491 27.54 16.58 -12.33
N PHE A 492 27.85 15.34 -11.93
CA PHE A 492 26.86 14.38 -11.47
C PHE A 492 27.39 13.49 -10.34
N PHE A 493 26.50 12.78 -9.65
CA PHE A 493 26.84 11.84 -8.59
C PHE A 493 27.00 10.42 -9.13
N PHE A 494 27.97 9.67 -8.59
CA PHE A 494 28.24 8.29 -8.95
C PHE A 494 28.73 7.49 -7.74
N ASP A 495 28.51 6.21 -7.75
CA ASP A 495 29.16 5.29 -6.83
C ASP A 495 30.68 5.31 -6.99
N LYS A 496 31.39 4.92 -5.95
CA LYS A 496 32.83 4.75 -5.96
C LYS A 496 33.26 3.36 -5.58
N ARG A 497 34.29 2.85 -6.21
CA ARG A 497 34.97 1.66 -5.72
C ARG A 497 35.88 2.00 -4.54
N LEU A 498 36.22 0.99 -3.74
CA LEU A 498 37.12 1.14 -2.60
C LEU A 498 38.53 1.68 -2.97
N ASP A 499 38.94 1.57 -4.25
CA ASP A 499 40.16 2.18 -4.76
C ASP A 499 39.98 3.70 -5.13
N GLY A 500 38.81 4.25 -4.92
CA GLY A 500 38.48 5.65 -5.18
C GLY A 500 38.03 5.95 -6.61
N THR A 501 37.94 4.96 -7.50
CA THR A 501 37.50 5.17 -8.89
C THR A 501 35.97 5.29 -8.97
N PHE A 502 35.47 6.21 -9.79
CA PHE A 502 34.03 6.39 -10.03
C PHE A 502 33.46 5.29 -10.93
N VAL A 503 32.27 4.79 -10.58
CA VAL A 503 31.46 3.92 -11.43
C VAL A 503 30.57 4.81 -12.28
N LYS A 504 31.08 5.26 -13.43
CA LYS A 504 30.42 6.27 -14.29
C LYS A 504 29.26 5.69 -15.13
N GLU A 505 28.27 5.12 -14.46
CA GLU A 505 27.01 4.65 -15.04
C GLU A 505 25.88 5.58 -14.53
N PRO A 506 25.46 6.63 -15.29
CA PRO A 506 24.46 7.59 -14.81
C PRO A 506 23.11 6.90 -14.59
N GLY A 507 22.64 6.86 -13.35
CA GLY A 507 21.43 6.16 -12.95
C GLY A 507 20.65 6.87 -11.85
N SER A 508 19.58 6.20 -11.42
CA SER A 508 18.62 6.73 -10.44
C SER A 508 19.20 6.89 -9.03
N GLU A 509 20.27 6.17 -8.69
CA GLU A 509 21.01 6.34 -7.44
C GLU A 509 21.44 7.80 -7.21
N ALA A 510 21.72 8.51 -8.30
CA ALA A 510 22.10 9.92 -8.26
C ALA A 510 20.95 10.89 -7.95
N TYR A 511 19.68 10.44 -7.94
CA TYR A 511 18.55 11.30 -7.56
C TYR A 511 18.49 11.53 -6.05
N ILE A 512 18.99 10.56 -5.27
CA ILE A 512 18.85 10.53 -3.82
C ILE A 512 19.57 11.70 -3.12
N PRO A 513 20.82 12.10 -3.47
CA PRO A 513 21.45 13.29 -2.89
C PRO A 513 20.61 14.57 -3.02
N PHE A 514 19.87 14.72 -4.11
CA PHE A 514 18.97 15.86 -4.33
C PHE A 514 17.70 15.74 -3.49
N TRP A 515 17.07 14.58 -3.47
CA TRP A 515 15.91 14.33 -2.62
C TRP A 515 16.23 14.48 -1.14
N ALA A 516 17.35 13.94 -0.69
CA ALA A 516 17.83 14.05 0.68
C ALA A 516 18.23 15.49 1.08
N GLY A 517 18.47 16.37 0.09
CA GLY A 517 18.86 17.77 0.32
C GLY A 517 20.31 17.95 0.76
N ILE A 518 21.18 16.98 0.47
CA ILE A 518 22.61 17.05 0.77
C ILE A 518 23.45 17.63 -0.35
N ALA A 519 22.93 17.66 -1.58
CA ALA A 519 23.61 18.31 -2.70
C ALA A 519 23.59 19.84 -2.55
N THR A 520 24.59 20.53 -3.12
CA THR A 520 24.58 21.98 -3.19
C THR A 520 23.70 22.51 -4.33
N LYS A 521 23.31 23.77 -4.29
CA LYS A 521 22.57 24.42 -5.38
C LYS A 521 23.32 24.39 -6.71
N GLU A 522 24.65 24.52 -6.66
CA GLU A 522 25.53 24.45 -7.81
C GLU A 522 25.53 23.04 -8.43
N GLN A 523 25.59 22.00 -7.59
CA GLN A 523 25.50 20.60 -8.03
C GLN A 523 24.16 20.33 -8.69
N MET A 524 23.06 20.82 -8.11
CA MET A 524 21.72 20.69 -8.71
C MET A 524 21.64 21.41 -10.06
N LYS A 525 22.22 22.62 -10.18
CA LYS A 525 22.25 23.35 -11.44
C LYS A 525 23.00 22.59 -12.55
N GLU A 526 24.10 21.92 -12.21
CA GLU A 526 24.81 21.06 -13.17
C GLU A 526 24.01 19.82 -13.53
N ALA A 527 23.41 19.14 -12.55
CA ALA A 527 22.56 17.97 -12.77
C ALA A 527 21.33 18.27 -13.64
N MET A 528 20.79 19.49 -13.58
CA MET A 528 19.67 19.91 -14.44
C MET A 528 19.99 19.78 -15.93
N LYS A 529 21.25 19.88 -16.34
CA LYS A 529 21.64 19.66 -17.74
C LYS A 529 21.38 18.23 -18.20
N LEU A 530 21.50 17.25 -17.29
CA LEU A 530 21.21 15.84 -17.55
C LEU A 530 19.71 15.55 -17.37
N PHE A 531 19.10 16.12 -16.34
CA PHE A 531 17.68 15.90 -16.02
C PHE A 531 16.72 16.45 -17.07
N THR A 532 17.12 17.51 -17.79
CA THR A 532 16.33 18.10 -18.89
C THR A 532 16.71 17.57 -20.27
N ASP A 533 17.74 16.74 -20.39
CA ASP A 533 18.18 16.14 -21.64
C ASP A 533 17.28 14.97 -22.04
N SER A 534 16.58 15.09 -23.15
CA SER A 534 15.65 14.07 -23.68
C SER A 534 16.35 12.78 -24.13
N THR A 535 17.65 12.80 -24.36
CA THR A 535 18.45 11.62 -24.66
C THR A 535 18.92 10.87 -23.41
N LYS A 536 18.71 11.45 -22.21
CA LYS A 536 19.15 10.90 -20.92
C LYS A 536 17.98 10.62 -19.98
N PHE A 537 17.54 11.62 -19.22
CA PHE A 537 16.55 11.46 -18.16
C PHE A 537 15.19 12.09 -18.47
N SER A 538 15.11 13.06 -19.39
CA SER A 538 13.83 13.66 -19.82
C SER A 538 13.19 12.87 -20.98
N THR A 539 13.10 11.55 -20.83
CA THR A 539 12.51 10.64 -21.81
C THR A 539 10.97 10.81 -21.90
N TYR A 540 10.30 10.03 -22.74
CA TYR A 540 8.83 10.12 -22.87
C TYR A 540 8.13 9.97 -21.52
N ILE A 541 8.50 8.97 -20.72
CA ILE A 541 8.21 8.96 -19.27
C ILE A 541 9.51 9.39 -18.57
N PRO A 542 9.52 10.44 -17.75
CA PRO A 542 10.76 11.00 -17.20
C PRO A 542 11.39 10.12 -16.13
N PHE A 543 12.68 10.27 -15.96
CA PHE A 543 13.50 9.67 -14.91
C PHE A 543 13.56 8.14 -14.95
N PRO A 544 14.03 7.55 -16.07
CA PRO A 544 14.35 6.13 -16.13
C PRO A 544 15.47 5.79 -15.12
N THR A 545 15.56 4.52 -14.74
CA THR A 545 16.56 4.04 -13.77
C THR A 545 18.00 4.15 -14.26
N VAL A 546 18.20 4.35 -15.55
CA VAL A 546 19.51 4.57 -16.21
C VAL A 546 19.33 5.60 -17.30
N ALA A 547 20.33 6.44 -17.54
CA ALA A 547 20.32 7.39 -18.65
C ALA A 547 20.08 6.67 -19.98
N ALA A 548 19.15 7.19 -20.80
CA ALA A 548 18.67 6.46 -21.99
C ALA A 548 19.69 6.36 -23.11
N ASP A 549 20.77 7.17 -23.08
CA ASP A 549 21.93 7.07 -23.97
C ASP A 549 22.99 6.06 -23.51
N ASN A 550 22.83 5.44 -22.35
CA ASN A 550 23.74 4.40 -21.89
C ASN A 550 23.66 3.18 -22.82
N PRO A 551 24.80 2.64 -23.31
CA PRO A 551 24.81 1.47 -24.22
C PRO A 551 24.16 0.22 -23.66
N LYS A 552 24.03 0.12 -22.33
CA LYS A 552 23.39 -1.02 -21.64
C LYS A 552 21.91 -0.75 -21.29
N PHE A 553 21.38 0.41 -21.69
CA PHE A 553 19.99 0.77 -21.42
C PHE A 553 19.01 -0.20 -22.07
N MET A 554 18.04 -0.66 -21.30
CA MET A 554 17.00 -1.60 -21.73
C MET A 554 15.64 -1.13 -21.20
N PRO A 555 14.74 -0.57 -22.03
CA PRO A 555 13.48 0.05 -21.58
C PRO A 555 12.50 -0.93 -20.89
N ARG A 556 12.81 -2.24 -20.88
CA ARG A 556 12.09 -3.33 -20.18
C ARG A 556 13.02 -4.19 -19.33
N GLY A 557 14.21 -3.72 -19.03
CA GLY A 557 15.30 -4.47 -18.40
C GLY A 557 15.28 -4.48 -16.87
N TYR A 558 14.12 -4.32 -16.25
CA TYR A 558 13.91 -4.26 -14.80
C TYR A 558 14.57 -3.01 -14.19
N TRP A 559 15.75 -3.07 -13.57
CA TRP A 559 16.47 -1.88 -13.07
C TRP A 559 17.49 -1.31 -14.07
N ARG A 560 17.39 -1.66 -15.36
CA ARG A 560 18.31 -1.25 -16.43
C ARG A 560 17.65 -0.31 -17.44
N GLY A 561 16.64 0.47 -17.03
CA GLY A 561 15.99 1.43 -17.92
C GLY A 561 14.52 1.74 -17.66
N PRO A 562 13.65 0.79 -17.22
CA PRO A 562 12.26 1.09 -16.92
C PRO A 562 12.07 2.22 -15.91
N ILE A 563 10.85 2.75 -15.91
CA ILE A 563 10.39 3.74 -14.93
C ILE A 563 9.93 3.00 -13.68
N TRP A 564 10.57 3.29 -12.56
CA TRP A 564 10.16 2.93 -11.23
C TRP A 564 9.67 4.18 -10.50
N LEU A 565 8.44 4.15 -10.02
CA LEU A 565 7.75 5.37 -9.54
C LEU A 565 8.35 5.93 -8.26
N ASP A 566 9.02 5.13 -7.45
CA ASP A 566 9.78 5.61 -6.30
C ASP A 566 10.98 6.47 -6.75
N GLN A 567 11.75 5.99 -7.74
CA GLN A 567 12.91 6.72 -8.28
C GLN A 567 12.48 8.00 -9.00
N THR A 568 11.39 7.92 -9.77
CA THR A 568 10.78 9.09 -10.40
C THR A 568 10.30 10.11 -9.38
N TYR A 569 9.68 9.67 -8.27
CA TYR A 569 9.29 10.52 -7.16
C TYR A 569 10.50 11.20 -6.52
N PHE A 570 11.56 10.45 -6.20
CA PHE A 570 12.77 11.03 -5.61
C PHE A 570 13.38 12.12 -6.50
N ALA A 571 13.45 11.88 -7.82
CA ALA A 571 13.93 12.88 -8.76
C ALA A 571 13.05 14.14 -8.75
N ILE A 572 11.73 13.99 -8.93
CA ILE A 572 10.77 15.12 -9.01
C ILE A 572 10.71 15.89 -7.69
N SER A 573 10.64 15.22 -6.56
CA SER A 573 10.63 15.84 -5.23
C SER A 573 11.96 16.54 -4.95
N GLY A 574 13.09 15.96 -5.42
CA GLY A 574 14.39 16.60 -5.41
C GLY A 574 14.41 17.93 -6.19
N LEU A 575 13.87 17.96 -7.42
CA LEU A 575 13.73 19.19 -8.20
C LEU A 575 12.96 20.26 -7.42
N ARG A 576 11.81 19.89 -6.87
CA ARG A 576 10.95 20.78 -6.08
C ARG A 576 11.70 21.36 -4.88
N ARG A 577 12.46 20.52 -4.17
CA ARG A 577 13.26 20.93 -3.00
C ARG A 577 14.28 22.03 -3.33
N TYR A 578 14.86 22.02 -4.53
CA TYR A 578 15.82 23.04 -4.98
C TYR A 578 15.17 24.23 -5.71
N GLY A 579 13.82 24.30 -5.74
CA GLY A 579 13.07 25.42 -6.29
C GLY A 579 12.71 25.30 -7.77
N TYR A 580 12.99 24.16 -8.42
CA TYR A 580 12.56 23.85 -9.81
C TYR A 580 11.12 23.34 -9.83
N VAL A 581 10.19 24.17 -9.30
CA VAL A 581 8.79 23.77 -9.08
C VAL A 581 8.05 23.57 -10.40
N GLU A 582 8.29 24.43 -11.40
CA GLU A 582 7.65 24.36 -12.72
C GLU A 582 8.05 23.08 -13.46
N GLU A 583 9.32 22.73 -13.42
CA GLU A 583 9.84 21.48 -14.01
C GLU A 583 9.30 20.25 -13.25
N ALA A 584 9.28 20.28 -11.92
CA ALA A 584 8.73 19.22 -11.10
C ALA A 584 7.25 18.97 -11.44
N ASP A 585 6.44 20.03 -11.56
CA ASP A 585 5.03 19.93 -11.95
C ASP A 585 4.87 19.45 -13.40
N ALA A 586 5.73 19.91 -14.31
CA ALA A 586 5.73 19.45 -15.69
C ALA A 586 6.02 17.94 -15.80
N TYR A 587 6.99 17.43 -15.05
CA TYR A 587 7.30 16.00 -15.00
C TYR A 587 6.21 15.18 -14.30
N THR A 588 5.61 15.69 -13.22
CA THR A 588 4.45 15.05 -12.58
C THR A 588 3.29 14.88 -13.57
N ARG A 589 2.97 15.94 -14.35
CA ARG A 589 1.95 15.84 -15.41
C ARG A 589 2.30 14.77 -16.43
N GLN A 590 3.56 14.70 -16.87
CA GLN A 590 3.98 13.66 -17.82
C GLN A 590 3.77 12.24 -17.27
N VAL A 591 4.05 12.02 -15.98
CA VAL A 591 3.78 10.76 -15.30
C VAL A 591 2.28 10.44 -15.33
N PHE A 592 1.45 11.38 -14.86
CA PHE A 592 -0.01 11.18 -14.76
C PHE A 592 -0.69 11.01 -16.12
N ASP A 593 -0.23 11.72 -17.14
CA ASP A 593 -0.86 11.73 -18.46
C ASP A 593 -0.41 10.57 -19.35
N ARG A 594 0.82 10.07 -19.18
CA ARG A 594 1.46 9.16 -20.14
C ARG A 594 1.56 7.71 -19.66
N LEU A 595 1.46 7.45 -18.34
CA LEU A 595 1.43 6.08 -17.86
C LEU A 595 0.10 5.42 -18.13
N HIS A 596 0.14 4.24 -18.75
CA HIS A 596 -1.07 3.51 -19.09
C HIS A 596 -1.82 3.02 -17.84
N GLY A 597 -3.13 3.03 -17.89
CA GLY A 597 -4.02 2.51 -16.86
C GLY A 597 -4.34 3.50 -15.73
N LEU A 598 -3.61 4.61 -15.55
CA LEU A 598 -3.81 5.50 -14.39
C LEU A 598 -5.18 6.21 -14.43
N LYS A 599 -5.57 6.79 -15.55
CA LYS A 599 -6.82 7.55 -15.71
C LYS A 599 -8.04 6.68 -16.04
N GLY A 600 -7.84 5.46 -16.57
CA GLY A 600 -8.88 4.49 -16.88
C GLY A 600 -9.16 3.53 -15.71
N ASP A 601 -9.43 2.27 -16.01
CA ASP A 601 -9.68 1.17 -15.09
C ASP A 601 -8.51 0.18 -14.96
N GLY A 602 -7.39 0.44 -15.62
CA GLY A 602 -6.19 -0.40 -15.53
C GLY A 602 -5.52 -0.31 -14.16
N ALA A 603 -4.90 -1.41 -13.73
CA ALA A 603 -4.16 -1.47 -12.46
C ALA A 603 -2.87 -0.63 -12.50
N ILE A 604 -2.44 -0.15 -11.34
CA ILE A 604 -1.10 0.40 -11.13
C ILE A 604 -0.12 -0.76 -11.12
N HIS A 605 0.99 -0.65 -11.86
CA HIS A 605 1.98 -1.71 -12.02
C HIS A 605 3.29 -1.43 -11.28
N GLU A 606 4.10 -2.47 -11.13
CA GLU A 606 5.41 -2.45 -10.46
C GLU A 606 6.37 -1.45 -11.12
N ASN A 607 6.46 -1.49 -12.45
CA ASN A 607 7.22 -0.53 -13.24
C ASN A 607 6.60 -0.33 -14.63
N TYR A 608 7.16 0.60 -15.40
CA TYR A 608 6.61 0.99 -16.70
C TYR A 608 7.71 1.13 -17.75
N GLU A 609 7.36 0.87 -19.00
CA GLU A 609 8.26 1.01 -20.13
C GLU A 609 8.51 2.49 -20.46
N THR A 610 9.75 2.86 -20.60
CA THR A 610 10.24 4.25 -20.65
C THR A 610 9.69 5.06 -21.83
N TYR A 611 9.55 4.47 -23.00
CA TYR A 611 9.17 5.19 -24.22
C TYR A 611 7.70 5.12 -24.57
N THR A 612 6.93 4.25 -23.92
CA THR A 612 5.52 4.06 -24.23
C THR A 612 4.60 4.24 -23.03
N GLY A 613 5.14 4.18 -21.81
CA GLY A 613 4.34 4.18 -20.58
C GLY A 613 3.55 2.89 -20.35
N LYS A 614 3.82 1.82 -21.10
CA LYS A 614 3.14 0.52 -20.91
C LYS A 614 3.52 -0.10 -19.59
N GLN A 615 2.53 -0.70 -18.97
CA GLN A 615 2.64 -1.45 -17.72
C GLN A 615 3.57 -2.66 -17.87
N LEU A 616 4.42 -2.88 -16.85
CA LEU A 616 5.35 -4.01 -16.78
C LEU A 616 5.22 -4.69 -15.41
N LYS A 617 5.51 -6.00 -15.37
CA LYS A 617 5.59 -6.81 -14.15
C LYS A 617 4.26 -6.90 -13.37
N ALA A 618 4.31 -6.86 -12.03
CA ALA A 618 3.17 -7.11 -11.18
C ALA A 618 2.11 -6.00 -11.26
N PRO A 619 0.82 -6.32 -11.47
CA PRO A 619 -0.28 -5.37 -11.34
C PRO A 619 -0.61 -5.11 -9.86
N HIS A 620 -1.41 -4.08 -9.58
CA HIS A 620 -1.83 -3.67 -8.23
C HIS A 620 -0.66 -3.43 -7.27
N PHE A 621 0.39 -2.77 -7.77
CA PHE A 621 1.63 -2.61 -7.02
C PHE A 621 1.56 -1.43 -6.05
N SER A 622 1.66 -1.73 -4.76
CA SER A 622 1.37 -0.79 -3.67
C SER A 622 2.41 0.32 -3.52
N TRP A 623 3.70 0.04 -3.68
CA TRP A 623 4.68 1.13 -3.57
C TRP A 623 4.56 2.13 -4.73
N SER A 624 4.24 1.66 -5.94
CA SER A 624 3.95 2.55 -7.07
C SER A 624 2.73 3.43 -6.78
N ALA A 625 1.68 2.85 -6.16
CA ALA A 625 0.52 3.58 -5.68
C ALA A 625 0.90 4.62 -4.62
N ALA A 626 1.76 4.25 -3.66
CA ALA A 626 2.26 5.16 -2.62
C ALA A 626 2.94 6.40 -3.22
N HIS A 627 3.82 6.21 -4.21
CA HIS A 627 4.53 7.33 -4.82
C HIS A 627 3.68 8.17 -5.78
N LEU A 628 2.69 7.57 -6.46
CA LEU A 628 1.67 8.35 -7.20
C LEU A 628 0.87 9.25 -6.26
N LEU A 629 0.53 8.75 -5.07
CA LEU A 629 -0.17 9.54 -4.06
C LEU A 629 0.69 10.70 -3.56
N MET A 630 1.97 10.47 -3.27
CA MET A 630 2.92 11.50 -2.85
C MET A 630 3.14 12.55 -3.96
N LEU A 631 3.26 12.12 -5.25
CA LEU A 631 3.33 13.04 -6.38
C LEU A 631 2.07 13.90 -6.51
N TYR A 632 0.89 13.30 -6.29
CA TYR A 632 -0.38 14.02 -6.28
C TYR A 632 -0.42 15.06 -5.15
N GLU A 633 0.06 14.70 -3.98
CA GLU A 633 0.10 15.59 -2.82
C GLU A 633 1.03 16.79 -3.05
N GLU A 634 2.20 16.57 -3.65
CA GLU A 634 3.20 17.62 -3.90
C GLU A 634 2.89 18.50 -5.11
N TYR A 635 2.06 18.05 -6.06
CA TYR A 635 1.77 18.77 -7.29
C TYR A 635 1.20 20.18 -7.02
N ASN A 636 1.66 21.20 -7.78
CA ASN A 636 1.31 22.63 -7.61
C ASN A 636 1.60 23.21 -6.21
N ARG A 637 2.39 22.52 -5.36
CA ARG A 637 2.81 23.09 -4.08
C ARG A 637 4.22 23.68 -4.20
N GLN A 638 4.41 24.85 -3.58
CA GLN A 638 5.75 25.37 -3.33
C GLN A 638 6.52 24.34 -2.51
N ALA A 639 7.85 24.28 -2.68
CA ALA A 639 8.67 23.47 -1.80
C ALA A 639 8.28 23.81 -0.36
N SER A 640 7.66 22.87 0.35
CA SER A 640 7.52 23.05 1.78
C SER A 640 8.94 23.02 2.33
N VAL A 641 9.40 24.16 2.80
CA VAL A 641 10.52 24.22 3.75
C VAL A 641 9.94 23.65 5.06
N THR A 642 9.46 22.41 5.02
CA THR A 642 9.11 21.66 6.21
C THR A 642 10.40 21.23 6.86
N GLY A 643 11.03 22.19 7.51
CA GLY A 643 11.81 21.85 8.67
C GLY A 643 10.82 21.48 9.78
N LEU A 644 10.76 20.22 10.22
CA LEU A 644 10.48 19.99 11.61
C LEU A 644 11.46 20.79 12.46
#